data_8278d2b7f88191d5b06c2ca8e486dbd0
#
_entry.id   8278d2b7f88191d5b06c2ca8e486dbd0
#
_cell.length_a   1.000
_cell.length_b   1.000
_cell.length_c   1.000
_cell.angle_alpha   90.00
_cell.angle_beta   90.00
_cell.angle_gamma   90.00
#
_symmetry.space_group_name_H-M   'P 1'
#
loop_
_entity.id
_entity.type
_entity.pdbx_description
1 polymer ?
#
loop_
_entity_poly.entity_id
_entity_poly.type
_entity_poly.pdbx_seq_one_letter_code
_entity_poly.pdbx_strand_id
1 'polypeptide(L)'
;MMKNYKKGILATLVVATMPLIAATNDDVIKVTTFADEDGENANACSLREALETAKRRTSYGGCTISDILPSTTKSIQLEAGTYILNKELVPMVDVLILGATPANWEKKNVITNQYPAQTTIKTIIDAKNNSRIFNTAVGGRTLSLNYITLKGGQATAEGGAIYAGNNVSLQYTQILNSQSNTEGGAIYLAGPSGSLTITNSAIQSNRAPIGSVIGMSCINDQKYSKRTITINYSSLIANGSENSSSMLELCGEPVVTLSTNTIAKNIVNISNGNLIKFTGDTKVGTDPNNTPSILSKSSDLTLTSNTIVENRAYTVFLYDVLGTKNLYFNILSHNTSKYACRYLLGAASGLKNANITANYNALVKTGSNICDLPSDILPTDNKNIDVSGVTDIRQILSPLQSSTEYTAFLPLYYPKKNSILIDVSKLGADGCDESDQRGIARIADGTLFYNPDGRNSCDVGSVELMKLTAGDLEDLSNVSIATIIAGYQKKVDDFEFLVKNPDDSGLITSDKENLEIYNNLLAKTKDNLHYRAIYIDLKNYKLPLPDEVEQTDGTHKLQFFNKDLYDVTTEALLRGQIEDLDDIDKNPNIKDPNLVCLWNSDLGQIIFYRKDDSITQAGDKDFCKYTIKSKPGSTNPVESSGLIKASFNNIAPNAKDTSVTLKYQQKEKVALNLLNFANDDGDTGEGGKGPDDKPNKSAFWENEEKVGLPIRLSNVPSTNITVTADRQGACPAPDEKEICYGGNIYIQEVNIFNKFNYEFNYQVYDADGIISNKATVKVISTATTSDDTRPAASGGGGSTGIFSIFGLISLFMYRRFRK
;
A
#
# COMPACT_ATOMS: atom_id res chain seq x y z
N MET A 1 4.22 -3.37 46.04
CA MET A 1 2.83 -2.97 45.84
C MET A 1 2.52 -3.25 44.37
N MET A 2 1.80 -4.34 44.09
CA MET A 2 1.42 -4.72 42.74
C MET A 2 0.27 -3.82 42.25
N LYS A 3 0.47 -3.07 41.19
CA LYS A 3 -0.61 -2.39 40.46
C LYS A 3 -1.15 -3.31 39.36
N ASN A 4 -2.40 -3.67 39.53
CA ASN A 4 -3.17 -4.44 38.57
C ASN A 4 -3.30 -3.69 37.23
N TYR A 5 -2.72 -4.22 36.18
CA TYR A 5 -3.04 -3.85 34.82
C TYR A 5 -4.38 -4.48 34.45
N LYS A 6 -5.42 -3.68 34.34
CA LYS A 6 -6.65 -4.07 33.65
C LYS A 6 -6.31 -4.22 32.17
N LYS A 7 -6.33 -5.45 31.67
CA LYS A 7 -6.33 -5.76 30.25
C LYS A 7 -7.58 -5.14 29.63
N GLY A 8 -7.42 -4.03 28.95
CA GLY A 8 -8.41 -3.56 28.00
C GLY A 8 -8.50 -4.62 26.90
N ILE A 9 -9.68 -5.15 26.70
CA ILE A 9 -10.02 -5.99 25.56
C ILE A 9 -9.96 -5.06 24.36
N LEU A 10 -8.85 -5.13 23.60
CA LEU A 10 -8.76 -4.58 22.25
C LEU A 10 -9.75 -5.40 21.42
N ALA A 11 -10.92 -4.84 21.18
CA ALA A 11 -11.83 -5.35 20.16
C ALA A 11 -11.13 -5.14 18.82
N THR A 12 -10.30 -6.10 18.44
CA THR A 12 -9.83 -6.22 17.07
C THR A 12 -11.07 -6.37 16.22
N LEU A 13 -11.51 -5.28 15.58
CA LEU A 13 -12.39 -5.36 14.44
C LEU A 13 -11.58 -6.15 13.40
N VAL A 14 -11.80 -7.45 13.38
CA VAL A 14 -11.45 -8.27 12.24
C VAL A 14 -12.34 -7.72 11.11
N VAL A 15 -11.82 -6.73 10.40
CA VAL A 15 -12.19 -6.55 9.00
C VAL A 15 -11.89 -7.92 8.42
N ALA A 16 -12.94 -8.70 8.23
CA ALA A 16 -12.86 -9.91 7.44
C ALA A 16 -12.46 -9.43 6.03
N THR A 17 -11.18 -9.18 5.85
CA THR A 17 -10.56 -9.36 4.57
C THR A 17 -10.84 -10.83 4.29
N MET A 18 -11.94 -11.10 3.58
CA MET A 18 -12.05 -12.39 2.94
C MET A 18 -10.71 -12.55 2.22
N PRO A 19 -9.90 -13.57 2.55
CA PRO A 19 -8.74 -13.84 1.74
C PRO A 19 -9.32 -13.91 0.33
N LEU A 20 -8.79 -13.14 -0.60
CA LEU A 20 -8.89 -13.46 -2.00
C LEU A 20 -8.24 -14.85 -2.07
N ILE A 21 -9.03 -15.89 -1.91
CA ILE A 21 -8.63 -17.23 -2.31
C ILE A 21 -8.39 -17.01 -3.79
N ALA A 22 -7.12 -16.97 -4.17
CA ALA A 22 -6.76 -17.06 -5.56
C ALA A 22 -7.43 -18.38 -6.02
N ALA A 23 -8.60 -18.23 -6.65
CA ALA A 23 -9.29 -19.34 -7.26
C ALA A 23 -8.24 -19.97 -8.18
N THR A 24 -8.01 -21.27 -8.02
CA THR A 24 -7.21 -21.99 -8.99
C THR A 24 -7.82 -21.66 -10.35
N ASN A 25 -7.01 -21.49 -11.40
CA ASN A 25 -7.45 -21.03 -12.71
C ASN A 25 -8.66 -21.81 -13.30
N ASP A 26 -9.00 -22.93 -12.71
CA ASP A 26 -10.05 -23.86 -13.15
C ASP A 26 -11.45 -23.53 -12.60
N ASP A 27 -11.56 -22.65 -11.58
CA ASP A 27 -12.81 -22.31 -10.91
C ASP A 27 -13.46 -21.01 -11.43
N VAL A 28 -12.84 -20.33 -12.41
CA VAL A 28 -13.27 -19.03 -12.91
C VAL A 28 -13.96 -19.16 -14.27
N ILE A 29 -15.23 -18.77 -14.34
CA ILE A 29 -15.98 -18.67 -15.61
C ILE A 29 -15.59 -17.36 -16.28
N LYS A 30 -14.95 -17.41 -17.45
CA LYS A 30 -14.53 -16.25 -18.21
C LYS A 30 -15.60 -15.84 -19.22
N VAL A 31 -16.08 -14.63 -19.11
CA VAL A 31 -16.98 -14.01 -20.10
C VAL A 31 -16.18 -13.48 -21.27
N THR A 32 -16.55 -13.85 -22.49
CA THR A 32 -15.79 -13.54 -23.71
C THR A 32 -16.56 -12.71 -24.74
N THR A 33 -17.83 -12.35 -24.46
CA THR A 33 -18.62 -11.45 -25.29
C THR A 33 -19.34 -10.40 -24.46
N PHE A 34 -19.55 -9.23 -25.03
CA PHE A 34 -20.33 -8.13 -24.45
C PHE A 34 -21.83 -8.22 -24.76
N ALA A 35 -22.21 -9.14 -25.65
CA ALA A 35 -23.62 -9.38 -26.01
C ALA A 35 -24.35 -10.09 -24.86
N ASP A 36 -25.65 -9.84 -24.71
CA ASP A 36 -26.53 -10.50 -23.74
C ASP A 36 -27.22 -11.70 -24.42
N GLU A 37 -26.50 -12.81 -24.52
CA GLU A 37 -26.91 -14.06 -25.16
C GLU A 37 -27.38 -15.10 -24.11
N ASP A 38 -28.20 -16.07 -24.53
CA ASP A 38 -28.80 -17.08 -23.65
C ASP A 38 -28.82 -18.47 -24.36
N GLY A 39 -27.67 -18.97 -24.76
CA GLY A 39 -27.49 -20.28 -25.40
C GLY A 39 -27.44 -20.25 -26.91
N GLU A 40 -27.52 -19.07 -27.53
CA GLU A 40 -27.55 -18.94 -29.02
C GLU A 40 -26.17 -19.17 -29.65
N ASN A 41 -25.10 -18.89 -28.93
CA ASN A 41 -23.73 -18.94 -29.45
C ASN A 41 -22.82 -19.85 -28.65
N ALA A 42 -22.48 -20.99 -29.20
CA ALA A 42 -21.58 -21.95 -28.51
C ALA A 42 -20.09 -21.57 -28.52
N ASN A 43 -19.71 -20.47 -29.20
CA ASN A 43 -18.31 -20.05 -29.33
C ASN A 43 -17.96 -18.81 -28.48
N ALA A 44 -18.95 -18.20 -27.83
CA ALA A 44 -18.75 -17.02 -27.01
C ALA A 44 -19.57 -17.15 -25.72
N CYS A 45 -18.99 -16.71 -24.61
CA CYS A 45 -19.59 -16.76 -23.29
C CYS A 45 -20.11 -15.39 -22.90
N SER A 46 -21.42 -15.22 -22.79
CA SER A 46 -22.05 -14.01 -22.25
C SER A 46 -22.10 -14.03 -20.71
N LEU A 47 -22.36 -12.87 -20.09
CA LEU A 47 -22.55 -12.79 -18.64
C LEU A 47 -23.76 -13.61 -18.18
N ARG A 48 -24.83 -13.64 -18.96
CA ARG A 48 -26.04 -14.44 -18.64
C ARG A 48 -25.75 -15.91 -18.69
N GLU A 49 -25.04 -16.37 -19.72
CA GLU A 49 -24.63 -17.78 -19.85
C GLU A 49 -23.63 -18.17 -18.77
N ALA A 50 -22.75 -17.27 -18.33
CA ALA A 50 -21.85 -17.51 -17.22
C ALA A 50 -22.61 -17.75 -15.90
N LEU A 51 -23.68 -16.99 -15.64
CA LEU A 51 -24.56 -17.23 -14.48
C LEU A 51 -25.31 -18.55 -14.58
N GLU A 52 -25.79 -18.93 -15.77
CA GLU A 52 -26.45 -20.23 -15.99
C GLU A 52 -25.45 -21.39 -15.90
N THR A 53 -24.22 -21.21 -16.40
CA THR A 53 -23.10 -22.17 -16.23
C THR A 53 -22.79 -22.38 -14.74
N ALA A 54 -22.71 -21.30 -13.98
CA ALA A 54 -22.50 -21.35 -12.52
C ALA A 54 -23.60 -22.14 -11.81
N LYS A 55 -24.85 -21.92 -12.19
CA LYS A 55 -26.02 -22.65 -11.68
C LYS A 55 -26.02 -24.13 -12.03
N ARG A 56 -25.76 -24.44 -13.32
CA ARG A 56 -25.77 -25.81 -13.86
C ARG A 56 -24.58 -26.63 -13.40
N ARG A 57 -23.47 -25.95 -13.10
CA ARG A 57 -22.15 -26.58 -12.85
C ARG A 57 -21.66 -27.40 -14.05
N THR A 58 -22.09 -27.07 -15.22
CA THR A 58 -21.70 -27.66 -16.50
C THR A 58 -21.67 -26.56 -17.55
N SER A 59 -20.84 -26.73 -18.58
CA SER A 59 -20.74 -25.76 -19.68
C SER A 59 -22.09 -25.48 -20.33
N TYR A 60 -22.35 -24.20 -20.59
CA TYR A 60 -23.57 -23.74 -21.24
C TYR A 60 -23.29 -22.54 -22.14
N GLY A 61 -23.91 -22.49 -23.36
CA GLY A 61 -23.52 -21.56 -24.38
C GLY A 61 -22.07 -21.70 -24.72
N GLY A 62 -21.36 -20.60 -24.87
CA GLY A 62 -19.90 -20.61 -25.05
C GLY A 62 -19.08 -20.64 -23.75
N CYS A 63 -19.73 -20.74 -22.59
CA CYS A 63 -19.05 -20.74 -21.30
C CYS A 63 -18.58 -22.14 -20.91
N THR A 64 -17.39 -22.20 -20.35
CA THR A 64 -16.79 -23.44 -19.84
C THR A 64 -16.52 -23.34 -18.33
N ILE A 65 -16.64 -24.47 -17.65
CA ILE A 65 -16.28 -24.65 -16.27
C ILE A 65 -15.64 -26.03 -16.13
N SER A 66 -14.50 -26.12 -15.44
CA SER A 66 -13.78 -27.37 -15.24
C SER A 66 -14.04 -27.98 -13.87
N ASP A 67 -14.49 -27.18 -12.92
CA ASP A 67 -14.70 -27.64 -11.55
C ASP A 67 -16.15 -28.10 -11.31
N ILE A 68 -16.28 -29.39 -10.99
CA ILE A 68 -17.51 -30.03 -10.54
C ILE A 68 -17.65 -30.04 -9.00
N LEU A 69 -16.64 -29.54 -8.26
CA LEU A 69 -16.70 -29.49 -6.80
C LEU A 69 -17.76 -28.48 -6.33
N PRO A 70 -18.47 -28.79 -5.25
CA PRO A 70 -19.51 -27.91 -4.73
C PRO A 70 -18.93 -26.73 -3.91
N SER A 71 -18.10 -25.86 -4.52
CA SER A 71 -17.82 -24.59 -3.87
C SER A 71 -19.14 -23.79 -3.76
N THR A 72 -19.34 -23.13 -2.66
CA THR A 72 -20.59 -22.36 -2.41
C THR A 72 -20.67 -21.14 -3.31
N THR A 73 -19.54 -20.49 -3.64
CA THR A 73 -19.47 -19.27 -4.45
C THR A 73 -18.77 -19.51 -5.76
N LYS A 74 -19.33 -19.05 -6.88
CA LYS A 74 -18.73 -19.14 -8.21
C LYS A 74 -18.17 -17.81 -8.64
N SER A 75 -16.96 -17.82 -9.19
CA SER A 75 -16.26 -16.63 -9.71
C SER A 75 -16.51 -16.47 -11.20
N ILE A 76 -16.91 -15.26 -11.61
CA ILE A 76 -17.13 -14.88 -12.99
C ILE A 76 -16.21 -13.70 -13.30
N GLN A 77 -15.35 -13.84 -14.31
CA GLN A 77 -14.42 -12.80 -14.74
C GLN A 77 -14.92 -12.08 -15.97
N LEU A 78 -15.03 -10.76 -15.90
CA LEU A 78 -15.37 -9.86 -16.99
C LEU A 78 -14.14 -9.11 -17.51
N GLU A 79 -14.14 -8.80 -18.78
CA GLU A 79 -13.16 -7.92 -19.40
C GLU A 79 -13.58 -6.44 -19.32
N ALA A 80 -12.65 -5.55 -19.65
CA ALA A 80 -12.94 -4.13 -19.79
C ALA A 80 -13.86 -3.89 -21.00
N GLY A 81 -14.97 -3.20 -20.78
CA GLY A 81 -15.95 -2.90 -21.82
C GLY A 81 -17.36 -2.74 -21.26
N THR A 82 -18.34 -2.62 -22.14
CA THR A 82 -19.75 -2.42 -21.75
C THR A 82 -20.60 -3.61 -22.13
N TYR A 83 -21.15 -4.25 -21.11
CA TYR A 83 -22.12 -5.36 -21.21
C TYR A 83 -23.53 -4.76 -21.21
N ILE A 84 -24.21 -4.79 -22.33
CA ILE A 84 -25.57 -4.25 -22.46
C ILE A 84 -26.56 -5.35 -22.16
N LEU A 85 -27.49 -5.11 -21.22
CA LEU A 85 -28.49 -6.08 -20.82
C LEU A 85 -29.82 -5.87 -21.56
N ASN A 86 -30.43 -6.95 -22.03
CA ASN A 86 -31.77 -6.99 -22.56
C ASN A 86 -32.85 -7.21 -21.49
N LYS A 87 -32.50 -7.90 -20.41
CA LYS A 87 -33.36 -8.21 -19.24
C LYS A 87 -32.52 -8.36 -18.00
N GLU A 88 -33.16 -8.34 -16.83
CA GLU A 88 -32.46 -8.53 -15.54
C GLU A 88 -31.67 -9.85 -15.47
N LEU A 89 -30.60 -9.84 -14.73
CA LEU A 89 -29.80 -11.02 -14.37
C LEU A 89 -30.31 -11.62 -13.05
N VAL A 90 -30.51 -12.93 -13.01
CA VAL A 90 -31.06 -13.66 -11.87
C VAL A 90 -30.08 -14.73 -11.42
N PRO A 91 -29.10 -14.41 -10.56
CA PRO A 91 -28.18 -15.41 -10.01
C PRO A 91 -28.95 -16.43 -9.16
N MET A 92 -28.78 -17.72 -9.45
CA MET A 92 -29.40 -18.83 -8.74
C MET A 92 -28.43 -19.57 -7.80
N VAL A 93 -27.19 -19.11 -7.76
CA VAL A 93 -26.11 -19.54 -6.84
C VAL A 93 -25.38 -18.29 -6.35
N ASP A 94 -24.61 -18.43 -5.27
CA ASP A 94 -23.77 -17.35 -4.78
C ASP A 94 -22.66 -17.08 -5.80
N VAL A 95 -22.49 -15.80 -6.19
CA VAL A 95 -21.56 -15.40 -7.24
C VAL A 95 -20.67 -14.25 -6.79
N LEU A 96 -19.40 -14.32 -7.22
CA LEU A 96 -18.45 -13.23 -7.22
C LEU A 96 -18.20 -12.84 -8.67
N ILE A 97 -18.56 -11.61 -9.05
CA ILE A 97 -18.33 -11.09 -10.39
C ILE A 97 -17.20 -10.06 -10.31
N LEU A 98 -16.14 -10.31 -11.05
CA LEU A 98 -14.93 -9.49 -11.09
C LEU A 98 -14.86 -8.75 -12.43
N GLY A 99 -14.77 -7.43 -12.38
CA GLY A 99 -14.44 -6.61 -13.53
C GLY A 99 -12.94 -6.63 -13.84
N ALA A 100 -12.52 -5.92 -14.88
CA ALA A 100 -11.13 -5.72 -15.22
C ALA A 100 -10.42 -4.95 -14.10
N THR A 101 -9.44 -5.59 -13.49
CA THR A 101 -8.63 -5.00 -12.43
C THR A 101 -7.52 -4.12 -13.00
N PRO A 102 -7.02 -3.13 -12.25
CA PRO A 102 -5.87 -2.34 -12.70
C PRO A 102 -4.63 -3.20 -12.88
N ALA A 103 -3.78 -2.81 -13.82
CA ALA A 103 -2.43 -3.32 -13.85
C ALA A 103 -1.74 -3.03 -12.49
N ASN A 104 -1.08 -3.99 -11.92
CA ASN A 104 -0.42 -3.88 -10.59
C ASN A 104 -1.37 -3.72 -9.38
N TRP A 105 -2.63 -4.11 -9.48
CA TRP A 105 -3.56 -4.06 -8.34
C TRP A 105 -3.08 -4.84 -7.10
N GLU A 106 -2.19 -5.83 -7.27
CA GLU A 106 -1.57 -6.58 -6.18
C GLU A 106 -0.47 -5.82 -5.43
N LYS A 107 0.03 -4.72 -6.00
CA LYS A 107 1.09 -3.93 -5.39
C LYS A 107 0.50 -2.73 -4.66
N LYS A 108 0.72 -2.67 -3.37
CA LYS A 108 0.33 -1.51 -2.58
C LYS A 108 1.15 -0.28 -2.96
N ASN A 109 0.48 0.87 -3.01
CA ASN A 109 1.15 2.16 -3.11
C ASN A 109 2.00 2.37 -1.85
N VAL A 110 3.26 2.77 -2.02
CA VAL A 110 4.20 2.93 -0.90
C VAL A 110 3.86 4.08 0.04
N ILE A 111 3.09 5.07 -0.46
CA ILE A 111 2.69 6.25 0.31
C ILE A 111 1.40 5.97 1.09
N THR A 112 0.38 5.49 0.40
CA THR A 112 -0.95 5.29 0.99
C THR A 112 -1.09 3.94 1.69
N ASN A 113 -0.13 3.02 1.51
CA ASN A 113 -0.21 1.62 1.92
C ASN A 113 -1.47 0.89 1.40
N GLN A 114 -2.11 1.45 0.40
CA GLN A 114 -3.31 0.93 -0.26
C GLN A 114 -2.96 0.38 -1.64
N TYR A 115 -3.83 -0.46 -2.17
CA TYR A 115 -3.72 -0.90 -3.55
C TYR A 115 -3.95 0.27 -4.52
N PRO A 116 -3.41 0.20 -5.75
CA PRO A 116 -3.54 1.30 -6.70
C PRO A 116 -4.99 1.70 -6.88
N ALA A 117 -5.28 2.96 -6.65
CA ALA A 117 -6.59 3.52 -6.94
C ALA A 117 -6.81 3.57 -8.46
N GLN A 118 -7.96 3.07 -8.91
CA GLN A 118 -8.39 3.33 -10.29
C GLN A 118 -9.10 4.67 -10.35
N THR A 119 -8.67 5.52 -11.27
CA THR A 119 -9.41 6.76 -11.58
C THR A 119 -10.71 6.47 -12.31
N THR A 120 -10.83 5.32 -12.99
CA THR A 120 -12.03 4.89 -13.69
C THR A 120 -12.19 3.37 -13.63
N ILE A 121 -13.42 2.91 -13.45
CA ILE A 121 -13.76 1.50 -13.58
C ILE A 121 -14.07 1.21 -15.05
N LYS A 122 -13.36 0.23 -15.61
CA LYS A 122 -13.40 -0.07 -17.05
C LYS A 122 -14.48 -1.07 -17.46
N THR A 123 -15.05 -1.82 -16.52
CA THR A 123 -16.11 -2.81 -16.78
C THR A 123 -17.45 -2.21 -16.42
N ILE A 124 -18.37 -2.14 -17.35
CA ILE A 124 -19.69 -1.52 -17.20
C ILE A 124 -20.76 -2.54 -17.55
N ILE A 125 -21.75 -2.72 -16.68
CA ILE A 125 -22.98 -3.45 -16.94
C ILE A 125 -24.09 -2.41 -17.08
N ASP A 126 -24.63 -2.23 -18.27
CA ASP A 126 -25.60 -1.18 -18.61
C ASP A 126 -26.95 -1.78 -19.00
N ALA A 127 -27.97 -1.56 -18.18
CA ALA A 127 -29.34 -1.99 -18.44
C ALA A 127 -30.14 -1.01 -19.33
N LYS A 128 -29.54 0.11 -19.77
CA LYS A 128 -30.15 1.09 -20.68
C LYS A 128 -31.49 1.63 -20.21
N ASN A 129 -31.77 1.64 -18.92
CA ASN A 129 -33.07 1.98 -18.33
C ASN A 129 -34.23 1.07 -18.78
N ASN A 130 -33.94 -0.16 -19.16
CA ASN A 130 -34.96 -1.10 -19.64
C ASN A 130 -35.36 -2.12 -18.57
N SER A 131 -34.46 -2.48 -17.68
CA SER A 131 -34.69 -3.47 -16.63
C SER A 131 -33.85 -3.19 -15.42
N ARG A 132 -34.18 -3.84 -14.32
CA ARG A 132 -33.25 -4.03 -13.19
C ARG A 132 -31.97 -4.71 -13.67
N ILE A 133 -30.86 -4.54 -12.98
CA ILE A 133 -29.61 -5.22 -13.34
C ILE A 133 -29.55 -6.59 -12.70
N PHE A 134 -29.67 -6.66 -11.36
CA PHE A 134 -29.62 -7.94 -10.64
C PHE A 134 -30.84 -8.16 -9.75
N ASN A 135 -31.37 -9.39 -9.80
CA ASN A 135 -32.38 -9.88 -8.90
C ASN A 135 -31.89 -11.18 -8.23
N THR A 136 -31.49 -11.08 -6.97
CA THR A 136 -31.03 -12.24 -6.20
C THR A 136 -32.07 -12.77 -5.24
N ALA A 137 -33.26 -12.15 -5.17
CA ALA A 137 -34.32 -12.56 -4.24
C ALA A 137 -34.96 -13.91 -4.62
N VAL A 138 -35.03 -14.22 -5.92
CA VAL A 138 -35.63 -15.48 -6.41
C VAL A 138 -34.92 -16.70 -5.81
N GLY A 139 -33.59 -16.65 -5.64
CA GLY A 139 -32.81 -17.74 -5.06
C GLY A 139 -32.30 -17.48 -3.65
N GLY A 140 -32.52 -16.28 -3.08
CA GLY A 140 -31.92 -15.88 -1.81
C GLY A 140 -30.40 -15.94 -1.83
N ARG A 141 -29.74 -15.42 -2.90
CA ARG A 141 -28.32 -15.62 -3.17
C ARG A 141 -27.47 -14.41 -2.83
N THR A 142 -26.23 -14.68 -2.47
CA THR A 142 -25.20 -13.67 -2.23
C THR A 142 -24.64 -13.16 -3.56
N LEU A 143 -24.52 -11.85 -3.68
CA LEU A 143 -23.92 -11.16 -4.82
C LEU A 143 -22.72 -10.35 -4.35
N SER A 144 -21.53 -10.67 -4.89
CA SER A 144 -20.32 -9.89 -4.67
C SER A 144 -19.83 -9.32 -6.00
N LEU A 145 -19.58 -8.01 -6.01
CA LEU A 145 -19.14 -7.27 -7.20
C LEU A 145 -17.85 -6.51 -6.89
N ASN A 146 -16.84 -6.68 -7.73
CA ASN A 146 -15.58 -5.95 -7.60
C ASN A 146 -15.18 -5.35 -8.96
N TYR A 147 -14.77 -4.08 -8.98
CA TYR A 147 -14.32 -3.36 -10.17
C TYR A 147 -15.37 -3.29 -11.28
N ILE A 148 -16.62 -3.03 -10.94
CA ILE A 148 -17.74 -3.00 -11.87
C ILE A 148 -18.53 -1.71 -11.70
N THR A 149 -18.96 -1.12 -12.81
CA THR A 149 -19.98 -0.08 -12.86
C THR A 149 -21.32 -0.70 -13.25
N LEU A 150 -22.32 -0.57 -12.40
CA LEU A 150 -23.73 -0.83 -12.72
C LEU A 150 -24.37 0.47 -13.17
N LYS A 151 -24.99 0.48 -14.34
CA LYS A 151 -25.55 1.70 -14.91
C LYS A 151 -26.95 1.51 -15.48
N GLY A 152 -27.79 2.51 -15.27
CA GLY A 152 -29.09 2.58 -15.93
C GLY A 152 -30.05 1.43 -15.57
N GLY A 153 -29.96 0.93 -14.32
CA GLY A 153 -30.94 -0.04 -13.82
C GLY A 153 -32.30 0.63 -13.61
N GLN A 154 -33.38 -0.01 -14.06
CA GLN A 154 -34.74 0.48 -13.86
C GLN A 154 -35.69 -0.60 -13.43
N ALA A 155 -36.45 -0.32 -12.36
CA ALA A 155 -37.50 -1.21 -11.86
C ALA A 155 -38.83 -0.48 -11.72
N THR A 156 -39.91 -1.14 -12.08
CA THR A 156 -41.26 -0.66 -11.82
C THR A 156 -41.68 -0.86 -10.37
N ALA A 157 -40.99 -1.77 -9.68
CA ALA A 157 -41.12 -2.05 -8.26
C ALA A 157 -39.78 -1.68 -7.55
N GLU A 158 -39.37 -2.41 -6.53
CA GLU A 158 -38.18 -2.13 -5.73
C GLU A 158 -36.89 -2.51 -6.44
N GLY A 159 -35.77 -1.85 -6.04
CA GLY A 159 -34.42 -2.20 -6.41
C GLY A 159 -34.06 -1.87 -7.86
N GLY A 160 -33.78 -0.59 -8.16
CA GLY A 160 -33.47 -0.15 -9.52
C GLY A 160 -32.27 -0.87 -10.14
N ALA A 161 -31.14 -0.93 -9.44
CA ALA A 161 -30.00 -1.73 -9.88
C ALA A 161 -30.02 -3.14 -9.29
N ILE A 162 -30.21 -3.27 -7.97
CA ILE A 162 -30.14 -4.55 -7.26
C ILE A 162 -31.37 -4.76 -6.39
N TYR A 163 -32.06 -5.88 -6.59
CA TYR A 163 -33.07 -6.40 -5.71
C TYR A 163 -32.47 -7.60 -4.96
N ALA A 164 -32.10 -7.39 -3.71
CA ALA A 164 -31.28 -8.32 -2.95
C ALA A 164 -32.10 -9.23 -2.05
N GLY A 165 -32.01 -10.53 -2.23
CA GLY A 165 -32.63 -11.54 -1.36
C GLY A 165 -31.71 -12.00 -0.22
N ASN A 166 -30.43 -11.73 -0.27
CA ASN A 166 -29.44 -12.09 0.74
C ASN A 166 -28.29 -11.08 0.74
N ASN A 167 -27.06 -11.49 1.07
CA ASN A 167 -25.93 -10.62 1.19
C ASN A 167 -25.52 -9.97 -0.14
N VAL A 168 -25.16 -8.70 -0.06
CA VAL A 168 -24.56 -7.94 -1.17
C VAL A 168 -23.25 -7.33 -0.69
N SER A 169 -22.19 -7.58 -1.45
CA SER A 169 -20.88 -6.98 -1.22
C SER A 169 -20.41 -6.23 -2.48
N LEU A 170 -20.17 -4.95 -2.32
CA LEU A 170 -19.67 -4.06 -3.38
C LEU A 170 -18.32 -3.51 -2.96
N GLN A 171 -17.29 -3.79 -3.77
CA GLN A 171 -15.96 -3.26 -3.53
C GLN A 171 -15.42 -2.65 -4.83
N TYR A 172 -14.90 -1.43 -4.77
CA TYR A 172 -14.47 -0.70 -5.97
C TYR A 172 -15.57 -0.74 -7.06
N THR A 173 -16.80 -0.47 -6.67
CA THR A 173 -17.96 -0.59 -7.53
C THR A 173 -18.67 0.76 -7.67
N GLN A 174 -19.25 1.02 -8.83
CA GLN A 174 -20.10 2.18 -9.04
C GLN A 174 -21.55 1.74 -9.33
N ILE A 175 -22.55 2.46 -8.78
CA ILE A 175 -23.95 2.34 -9.19
C ILE A 175 -24.41 3.70 -9.65
N LEU A 176 -24.71 3.82 -10.94
CA LEU A 176 -24.98 5.08 -11.61
C LEU A 176 -26.36 5.10 -12.27
N ASN A 177 -27.10 6.21 -12.07
CA ASN A 177 -28.31 6.50 -12.81
C ASN A 177 -29.37 5.37 -12.78
N SER A 178 -29.50 4.69 -11.66
CA SER A 178 -30.51 3.64 -11.50
C SER A 178 -31.77 4.20 -10.84
N GLN A 179 -32.92 3.64 -11.17
CA GLN A 179 -34.20 4.15 -10.71
C GLN A 179 -35.16 3.03 -10.32
N SER A 180 -35.88 3.25 -9.24
CA SER A 180 -37.06 2.46 -8.84
C SER A 180 -38.28 3.36 -8.77
N ASN A 181 -39.47 2.82 -9.11
CA ASN A 181 -40.72 3.56 -8.97
C ASN A 181 -41.27 3.51 -7.52
N THR A 182 -40.70 2.68 -6.66
CA THR A 182 -41.13 2.51 -5.25
C THR A 182 -39.95 2.74 -4.30
N GLU A 183 -39.14 1.75 -4.05
CA GLU A 183 -38.07 1.78 -3.07
C GLU A 183 -36.75 1.26 -3.59
N GLY A 184 -35.62 1.76 -3.02
CA GLY A 184 -34.29 1.29 -3.37
C GLY A 184 -33.84 1.65 -4.79
N GLY A 185 -33.62 2.93 -5.06
CA GLY A 185 -33.19 3.37 -6.39
C GLY A 185 -31.92 2.65 -6.88
N ALA A 186 -30.94 2.52 -6.04
CA ALA A 186 -29.77 1.68 -6.31
C ALA A 186 -30.00 0.25 -5.79
N ILE A 187 -30.28 0.07 -4.50
CA ILE A 187 -30.34 -1.26 -3.84
C ILE A 187 -31.59 -1.35 -2.99
N TYR A 188 -32.30 -2.47 -3.11
CA TYR A 188 -33.35 -2.84 -2.19
C TYR A 188 -33.03 -4.16 -1.48
N LEU A 189 -33.08 -4.15 -0.14
CA LEU A 189 -32.80 -5.33 0.68
C LEU A 189 -34.13 -6.00 1.05
N ALA A 190 -34.55 -6.99 0.27
CA ALA A 190 -35.80 -7.72 0.48
C ALA A 190 -35.65 -8.86 1.49
N GLY A 191 -34.49 -9.44 1.62
CA GLY A 191 -34.24 -10.60 2.45
C GLY A 191 -34.29 -10.28 3.95
N PRO A 192 -34.77 -11.22 4.79
CA PRO A 192 -34.89 -11.00 6.22
C PRO A 192 -33.57 -10.95 6.99
N SER A 193 -32.50 -11.48 6.41
CA SER A 193 -31.19 -11.64 7.06
C SER A 193 -30.00 -11.17 6.24
N GLY A 194 -30.24 -10.57 5.06
CA GLY A 194 -29.19 -10.14 4.17
C GLY A 194 -28.35 -9.00 4.78
N SER A 195 -27.05 -9.06 4.58
CA SER A 195 -26.12 -7.97 4.89
C SER A 195 -25.75 -7.19 3.63
N LEU A 196 -25.42 -5.92 3.82
CA LEU A 196 -24.91 -5.06 2.77
C LEU A 196 -23.55 -4.49 3.18
N THR A 197 -22.55 -4.73 2.37
CA THR A 197 -21.24 -4.13 2.53
C THR A 197 -20.90 -3.33 1.27
N ILE A 198 -20.61 -2.05 1.43
CA ILE A 198 -20.17 -1.14 0.36
C ILE A 198 -18.85 -0.53 0.81
N THR A 199 -17.79 -0.83 0.07
CA THR A 199 -16.44 -0.35 0.42
C THR A 199 -15.75 0.23 -0.82
N ASN A 200 -15.08 1.36 -0.67
CA ASN A 200 -14.36 2.04 -1.75
C ASN A 200 -15.21 2.17 -3.03
N SER A 201 -16.47 2.57 -2.87
CA SER A 201 -17.46 2.53 -3.95
C SER A 201 -18.16 3.88 -4.12
N ALA A 202 -18.71 4.14 -5.29
CA ALA A 202 -19.43 5.37 -5.59
C ALA A 202 -20.88 5.09 -6.02
N ILE A 203 -21.84 5.67 -5.32
CA ILE A 203 -23.27 5.53 -5.62
C ILE A 203 -23.79 6.91 -6.02
N GLN A 204 -24.14 7.09 -7.31
CA GLN A 204 -24.40 8.42 -7.83
C GLN A 204 -25.66 8.46 -8.69
N SER A 205 -26.41 9.56 -8.55
CA SER A 205 -27.56 9.90 -9.41
C SER A 205 -28.67 8.85 -9.47
N ASN A 206 -28.83 8.07 -8.38
CA ASN A 206 -29.89 7.07 -8.30
C ASN A 206 -31.17 7.68 -7.71
N ARG A 207 -32.34 7.17 -8.09
CA ARG A 207 -33.63 7.77 -7.75
C ARG A 207 -34.65 6.73 -7.31
N ALA A 208 -35.42 7.06 -6.27
CA ALA A 208 -36.62 6.37 -5.85
C ALA A 208 -37.47 7.30 -4.96
N PRO A 209 -38.77 7.06 -4.80
CA PRO A 209 -39.59 7.72 -3.79
C PRO A 209 -39.12 7.48 -2.36
N ILE A 210 -38.62 6.26 -2.07
CA ILE A 210 -38.13 5.87 -0.75
C ILE A 210 -36.77 5.20 -0.93
N GLY A 211 -35.75 5.64 -0.14
CA GLY A 211 -34.44 5.03 -0.18
C GLY A 211 -33.78 5.10 -1.56
N SER A 212 -33.53 6.31 -2.08
CA SER A 212 -33.00 6.48 -3.44
C SER A 212 -31.63 5.77 -3.63
N VAL A 213 -30.89 5.49 -2.55
CA VAL A 213 -29.70 4.63 -2.53
C VAL A 213 -30.06 3.27 -1.95
N ILE A 214 -30.55 3.23 -0.71
CA ILE A 214 -30.92 1.98 -0.03
C ILE A 214 -32.36 2.04 0.43
N GLY A 215 -33.19 1.11 -0.07
CA GLY A 215 -34.49 0.76 0.46
C GLY A 215 -34.38 -0.57 1.22
N MET A 216 -35.16 -0.70 2.29
CA MET A 216 -35.25 -1.92 3.09
C MET A 216 -36.69 -2.31 3.31
N SER A 217 -36.96 -3.60 3.28
CA SER A 217 -38.19 -4.12 3.82
C SER A 217 -38.23 -3.82 5.32
N CYS A 218 -39.11 -2.89 5.71
CA CYS A 218 -39.38 -2.54 7.11
C CYS A 218 -40.46 -3.46 7.63
N ILE A 219 -40.12 -4.66 8.05
CA ILE A 219 -41.11 -5.63 8.53
C ILE A 219 -41.01 -5.71 10.04
N ASN A 220 -42.08 -5.36 10.64
CA ASN A 220 -42.31 -5.42 12.09
C ASN A 220 -42.52 -6.87 12.55
N ASP A 221 -41.80 -7.83 12.01
CA ASP A 221 -41.90 -9.24 12.33
C ASP A 221 -40.61 -9.69 13.05
N GLN A 222 -40.78 -10.17 14.29
CA GLN A 222 -39.69 -10.71 15.13
C GLN A 222 -38.96 -11.90 14.50
N LYS A 223 -39.36 -12.36 13.33
CA LYS A 223 -38.67 -13.42 12.57
C LYS A 223 -37.45 -12.95 11.82
N TYR A 224 -37.24 -11.64 11.72
CA TYR A 224 -36.05 -11.11 10.99
C TYR A 224 -34.85 -11.06 11.91
N SER A 225 -33.77 -11.69 11.48
CA SER A 225 -32.45 -11.52 12.12
C SER A 225 -31.97 -10.10 11.90
N LYS A 226 -31.13 -9.59 12.80
CA LYS A 226 -30.53 -8.30 12.65
C LYS A 226 -29.68 -8.26 11.34
N ARG A 227 -30.04 -7.34 10.46
CA ARG A 227 -29.24 -7.08 9.24
C ARG A 227 -28.02 -6.25 9.58
N THR A 228 -26.92 -6.47 8.88
CA THR A 228 -25.72 -5.65 9.01
C THR A 228 -25.56 -4.81 7.76
N ILE A 229 -25.41 -3.51 7.91
CA ILE A 229 -25.19 -2.57 6.82
C ILE A 229 -23.89 -1.81 7.11
N THR A 230 -22.93 -1.97 6.23
CA THR A 230 -21.63 -1.31 6.34
C THR A 230 -21.34 -0.53 5.07
N ILE A 231 -21.13 0.77 5.18
CA ILE A 231 -20.72 1.64 4.09
C ILE A 231 -19.46 2.37 4.54
N ASN A 232 -18.34 2.03 3.94
CA ASN A 232 -17.05 2.58 4.32
C ASN A 232 -16.28 3.13 3.11
N TYR A 233 -15.49 4.17 3.30
CA TYR A 233 -14.59 4.72 2.29
C TYR A 233 -15.28 4.99 0.95
N SER A 234 -16.55 5.41 0.99
CA SER A 234 -17.38 5.48 -0.21
C SER A 234 -17.98 6.86 -0.42
N SER A 235 -18.45 7.13 -1.64
CA SER A 235 -19.05 8.41 -1.99
C SER A 235 -20.50 8.22 -2.46
N LEU A 236 -21.43 8.88 -1.79
CA LEU A 236 -22.87 8.89 -2.12
C LEU A 236 -23.23 10.31 -2.60
N ILE A 237 -23.32 10.51 -3.91
CA ILE A 237 -23.38 11.84 -4.50
C ILE A 237 -24.60 12.02 -5.41
N ALA A 238 -25.31 13.13 -5.27
CA ALA A 238 -26.39 13.57 -6.15
C ALA A 238 -27.54 12.56 -6.33
N ASN A 239 -27.81 11.72 -5.30
CA ASN A 239 -28.91 10.78 -5.32
C ASN A 239 -30.22 11.43 -4.86
N GLY A 240 -31.34 10.85 -5.28
CA GLY A 240 -32.68 11.28 -4.93
C GLY A 240 -33.23 12.41 -5.76
N SER A 241 -34.35 12.95 -5.34
CA SER A 241 -35.07 14.07 -5.97
C SER A 241 -36.01 14.74 -4.96
N GLU A 242 -36.62 15.86 -5.31
CA GLU A 242 -37.64 16.53 -4.49
C GLU A 242 -38.85 15.62 -4.14
N ASN A 243 -39.05 14.55 -4.89
CA ASN A 243 -40.13 13.57 -4.65
C ASN A 243 -39.64 12.40 -3.74
N SER A 244 -38.36 12.34 -3.39
CA SER A 244 -37.85 11.30 -2.53
C SER A 244 -38.08 11.63 -1.05
N SER A 245 -38.58 10.67 -0.27
CA SER A 245 -38.74 10.82 1.18
C SER A 245 -37.44 10.52 1.93
N SER A 246 -36.58 9.68 1.34
CA SER A 246 -35.27 9.35 1.91
C SER A 246 -34.25 8.96 0.85
N MET A 247 -32.97 9.05 1.21
CA MET A 247 -31.86 8.48 0.46
C MET A 247 -31.47 7.11 1.03
N LEU A 248 -31.23 7.05 2.33
CA LEU A 248 -31.03 5.80 3.06
C LEU A 248 -32.26 5.57 3.97
N GLU A 249 -33.06 4.59 3.63
CA GLU A 249 -34.19 4.13 4.46
C GLU A 249 -33.70 2.92 5.26
N LEU A 250 -33.29 3.15 6.50
CA LEU A 250 -32.67 2.14 7.38
C LEU A 250 -33.67 1.86 8.55
N CYS A 251 -34.58 0.99 8.29
CA CYS A 251 -35.69 0.72 9.23
C CYS A 251 -35.62 -0.69 9.85
N GLY A 252 -36.44 -0.93 10.83
CA GLY A 252 -36.40 -2.14 11.64
C GLY A 252 -35.25 -2.09 12.66
N GLU A 253 -34.51 -3.16 12.81
CA GLU A 253 -33.39 -3.27 13.77
C GLU A 253 -32.04 -3.61 13.12
N PRO A 254 -31.57 -2.89 12.09
CA PRO A 254 -30.27 -3.17 11.50
C PRO A 254 -29.11 -2.67 12.37
N VAL A 255 -27.98 -3.37 12.35
CA VAL A 255 -26.70 -2.86 12.84
C VAL A 255 -26.05 -2.11 11.70
N VAL A 256 -25.81 -0.82 11.88
CA VAL A 256 -25.36 0.08 10.80
C VAL A 256 -24.02 0.70 11.15
N THR A 257 -23.08 0.63 10.20
CA THR A 257 -21.79 1.35 10.22
C THR A 257 -21.69 2.19 8.98
N LEU A 258 -21.61 3.50 9.15
CA LEU A 258 -21.30 4.47 8.11
C LEU A 258 -20.00 5.15 8.53
N SER A 259 -18.88 4.79 7.90
CA SER A 259 -17.56 5.23 8.32
C SER A 259 -16.77 5.80 7.14
N THR A 260 -16.22 6.99 7.33
CA THR A 260 -15.26 7.59 6.39
C THR A 260 -15.83 7.73 4.97
N ASN A 261 -17.07 8.30 4.87
CA ASN A 261 -17.76 8.49 3.60
C ASN A 261 -17.94 9.97 3.26
N THR A 262 -18.03 10.26 1.96
CA THR A 262 -18.52 11.54 1.45
C THR A 262 -19.99 11.39 1.03
N ILE A 263 -20.90 12.11 1.68
CA ILE A 263 -22.35 12.11 1.40
C ILE A 263 -22.77 13.54 1.05
N ALA A 264 -22.91 13.83 -0.24
CA ALA A 264 -23.08 15.21 -0.67
C ALA A 264 -24.00 15.38 -1.89
N LYS A 265 -24.58 16.58 -1.99
CA LYS A 265 -25.41 16.99 -3.11
C LYS A 265 -26.63 16.10 -3.35
N ASN A 266 -26.99 15.27 -2.37
CA ASN A 266 -28.18 14.43 -2.43
C ASN A 266 -29.44 15.27 -2.15
N ILE A 267 -30.55 14.90 -2.72
CA ILE A 267 -31.79 15.65 -2.65
C ILE A 267 -32.92 14.74 -2.19
N VAL A 268 -33.64 15.15 -1.14
CA VAL A 268 -34.92 14.61 -0.74
C VAL A 268 -35.90 15.74 -0.50
N ASN A 269 -37.19 15.44 -0.27
CA ASN A 269 -38.19 16.45 -0.08
C ASN A 269 -37.83 17.42 1.07
N ILE A 270 -37.77 18.72 0.74
CA ILE A 270 -37.32 19.74 1.69
C ILE A 270 -38.38 20.01 2.79
N SER A 271 -39.60 19.62 2.60
CA SER A 271 -40.69 19.87 3.58
C SER A 271 -40.82 18.75 4.62
N ASN A 272 -40.47 17.51 4.29
CA ASN A 272 -40.67 16.35 5.18
C ASN A 272 -39.68 15.19 4.95
N GLY A 273 -38.79 15.28 3.97
CA GLY A 273 -37.86 14.22 3.64
C GLY A 273 -36.66 14.14 4.63
N ASN A 274 -36.20 12.94 4.87
CA ASN A 274 -35.05 12.65 5.73
C ASN A 274 -33.97 11.97 4.92
N LEU A 275 -32.81 12.59 4.76
CA LEU A 275 -31.78 12.05 3.87
C LEU A 275 -31.30 10.67 4.34
N ILE A 276 -30.89 10.60 5.61
CA ILE A 276 -30.54 9.35 6.30
C ILE A 276 -31.58 9.13 7.40
N LYS A 277 -32.40 8.12 7.25
CA LYS A 277 -33.41 7.76 8.24
C LYS A 277 -32.98 6.46 8.90
N PHE A 278 -32.61 6.55 10.17
CA PHE A 278 -32.26 5.43 11.03
C PHE A 278 -33.20 5.40 12.24
N THR A 279 -34.36 4.91 12.01
CA THR A 279 -35.39 4.80 13.04
C THR A 279 -35.99 3.41 13.02
N GLY A 280 -36.50 2.96 14.18
CA GLY A 280 -37.43 1.83 14.21
C GLY A 280 -38.67 2.13 13.37
N ASP A 281 -39.53 1.13 13.21
CA ASP A 281 -40.81 1.31 12.49
C ASP A 281 -41.63 2.44 13.12
N THR A 282 -42.08 3.34 12.28
CA THR A 282 -42.81 4.51 12.71
C THR A 282 -44.28 4.41 12.25
N LYS A 283 -45.21 4.69 13.15
CA LYS A 283 -46.61 4.91 12.81
C LYS A 283 -46.87 6.39 12.65
N VAL A 284 -47.27 6.80 11.47
CA VAL A 284 -47.75 8.17 11.23
C VAL A 284 -49.13 8.29 11.83
N GLY A 285 -49.30 9.19 12.81
CA GLY A 285 -50.61 9.50 13.36
C GLY A 285 -51.53 10.14 12.31
N THR A 286 -52.81 9.89 12.41
CA THR A 286 -53.85 10.48 11.54
C THR A 286 -54.06 11.98 11.83
N ASP A 287 -53.47 12.51 12.90
CA ASP A 287 -53.55 13.91 13.30
C ASP A 287 -52.34 14.67 12.69
N PRO A 288 -52.52 15.74 11.89
CA PRO A 288 -51.47 16.54 11.31
C PRO A 288 -50.51 17.15 12.32
N ASN A 289 -50.90 17.22 13.60
CA ASN A 289 -50.01 17.66 14.69
C ASN A 289 -49.35 16.51 15.46
N ASN A 290 -49.57 15.26 15.06
CA ASN A 290 -49.12 14.11 15.80
C ASN A 290 -47.67 13.74 15.38
N THR A 291 -46.78 13.82 16.36
CA THR A 291 -45.40 13.37 16.21
C THR A 291 -45.38 11.88 15.86
N PRO A 292 -44.62 11.42 14.85
CA PRO A 292 -44.56 9.98 14.55
C PRO A 292 -44.13 9.20 15.78
N SER A 293 -44.90 8.16 16.14
CA SER A 293 -44.54 7.28 17.24
C SER A 293 -43.73 6.10 16.71
N ILE A 294 -42.66 5.78 17.39
CA ILE A 294 -41.81 4.65 17.05
C ILE A 294 -42.44 3.37 17.59
N LEU A 295 -42.73 2.42 16.72
CA LEU A 295 -43.33 1.11 17.07
C LEU A 295 -42.27 0.12 17.55
N SER A 296 -41.09 0.14 16.96
CA SER A 296 -39.94 -0.67 17.33
C SER A 296 -38.71 0.20 17.40
N LYS A 297 -37.69 -0.20 18.16
CA LYS A 297 -36.39 0.51 18.17
C LYS A 297 -35.58 0.16 16.93
N SER A 298 -34.79 1.09 16.45
CA SER A 298 -33.63 0.77 15.61
C SER A 298 -32.54 0.08 16.44
N SER A 299 -31.61 -0.59 15.78
CA SER A 299 -30.51 -1.24 16.45
C SER A 299 -29.32 -0.24 16.65
N ASP A 300 -28.09 -0.75 16.68
CA ASP A 300 -26.91 0.05 16.92
C ASP A 300 -26.46 0.77 15.64
N LEU A 301 -25.99 2.01 15.80
CA LEU A 301 -25.43 2.83 14.73
C LEU A 301 -24.04 3.33 15.12
N THR A 302 -23.09 3.16 14.20
CA THR A 302 -21.80 3.85 14.21
C THR A 302 -21.74 4.78 13.00
N LEU A 303 -21.64 6.09 13.26
CA LEU A 303 -21.49 7.14 12.25
C LEU A 303 -20.21 7.88 12.56
N THR A 304 -19.12 7.56 11.83
CA THR A 304 -17.78 8.07 12.13
C THR A 304 -17.08 8.63 10.91
N SER A 305 -16.37 9.74 11.08
CA SER A 305 -15.50 10.33 10.08
C SER A 305 -16.17 10.57 8.72
N ASN A 306 -17.46 10.90 8.69
CA ASN A 306 -18.17 11.19 7.43
C ASN A 306 -18.19 12.69 7.13
N THR A 307 -18.11 13.04 5.85
CA THR A 307 -18.38 14.40 5.35
C THR A 307 -19.79 14.44 4.74
N ILE A 308 -20.76 15.03 5.46
CA ILE A 308 -22.18 15.09 5.09
C ILE A 308 -22.58 16.55 4.88
N VAL A 309 -22.43 17.02 3.64
CA VAL A 309 -22.54 18.45 3.32
C VAL A 309 -23.28 18.69 1.99
N GLU A 310 -23.73 19.91 1.76
CA GLU A 310 -24.38 20.36 0.52
C GLU A 310 -25.60 19.49 0.08
N ASN A 311 -26.21 18.77 1.01
CA ASN A 311 -27.44 18.02 0.74
C ASN A 311 -28.68 18.91 0.92
N ARG A 312 -29.79 18.53 0.28
CA ARG A 312 -31.09 19.18 0.41
C ARG A 312 -32.09 18.23 1.02
N ALA A 313 -32.64 18.58 2.19
CA ALA A 313 -33.57 17.73 2.95
C ALA A 313 -34.36 18.58 3.95
N TYR A 314 -35.43 18.04 4.52
CA TYR A 314 -36.00 18.60 5.75
C TYR A 314 -35.10 18.29 6.95
N THR A 315 -34.72 17.01 7.10
CA THR A 315 -33.72 16.52 8.07
C THR A 315 -32.63 15.76 7.33
N VAL A 316 -31.37 16.06 7.59
CA VAL A 316 -30.26 15.31 6.98
C VAL A 316 -30.12 13.95 7.65
N PHE A 317 -30.01 13.92 8.98
CA PHE A 317 -29.89 12.69 9.75
C PHE A 317 -30.99 12.58 10.80
N LEU A 318 -31.95 11.70 10.59
CA LEU A 318 -33.02 11.38 11.54
C LEU A 318 -32.76 10.02 12.20
N TYR A 319 -32.74 9.99 13.53
CA TYR A 319 -32.50 8.77 14.30
C TYR A 319 -33.42 8.64 15.53
N ASP A 320 -33.63 7.42 16.03
CA ASP A 320 -34.25 7.20 17.32
C ASP A 320 -33.17 7.12 18.43
N VAL A 321 -33.60 7.38 19.66
CA VAL A 321 -32.69 7.42 20.83
C VAL A 321 -32.47 6.04 21.47
N LEU A 322 -33.09 4.97 20.94
CA LEU A 322 -33.01 3.63 21.52
C LEU A 322 -31.84 2.84 20.88
N GLY A 323 -31.17 2.00 21.67
CA GLY A 323 -29.95 1.31 21.27
C GLY A 323 -28.73 2.20 21.35
N THR A 324 -27.56 1.72 20.85
CA THR A 324 -26.29 2.44 20.90
C THR A 324 -26.15 3.31 19.66
N LYS A 325 -25.79 4.58 19.85
CA LYS A 325 -25.48 5.53 18.77
C LYS A 325 -24.12 6.16 19.02
N ASN A 326 -23.16 5.87 18.16
CA ASN A 326 -21.82 6.44 18.19
C ASN A 326 -21.64 7.40 17.03
N LEU A 327 -21.43 8.68 17.32
CA LEU A 327 -21.26 9.74 16.34
C LEU A 327 -19.92 10.45 16.62
N TYR A 328 -18.90 10.19 15.77
CA TYR A 328 -17.59 10.75 15.98
C TYR A 328 -17.01 11.35 14.70
N PHE A 329 -16.33 12.45 14.79
CA PHE A 329 -15.56 13.06 13.70
C PHE A 329 -16.36 13.33 12.41
N ASN A 330 -17.68 13.50 12.50
CA ASN A 330 -18.50 13.80 11.31
C ASN A 330 -18.58 15.29 11.06
N ILE A 331 -18.61 15.69 9.80
CA ILE A 331 -19.06 17.02 9.38
C ILE A 331 -20.54 16.90 9.03
N LEU A 332 -21.41 17.49 9.84
CA LEU A 332 -22.85 17.55 9.67
C LEU A 332 -23.31 19.01 9.61
N SER A 333 -22.94 19.69 8.51
CA SER A 333 -23.18 21.13 8.38
C SER A 333 -23.33 21.52 6.91
N HIS A 334 -23.65 22.80 6.65
CA HIS A 334 -23.74 23.37 5.31
C HIS A 334 -24.67 22.59 4.36
N ASN A 335 -25.73 22.01 4.91
CA ASN A 335 -26.81 21.40 4.13
C ASN A 335 -28.00 22.40 4.04
N THR A 336 -28.72 22.39 2.94
CA THR A 336 -29.97 23.11 2.81
C THR A 336 -31.08 22.31 3.52
N SER A 337 -31.21 22.49 4.81
CA SER A 337 -32.16 21.74 5.66
C SER A 337 -32.62 22.55 6.87
N LYS A 338 -33.73 22.15 7.47
CA LYS A 338 -34.12 22.66 8.78
C LYS A 338 -33.24 22.07 9.89
N TYR A 339 -32.95 20.77 9.80
CA TYR A 339 -32.13 20.03 10.77
C TYR A 339 -30.99 19.30 10.07
N ALA A 340 -29.75 19.48 10.54
CA ALA A 340 -28.64 18.60 10.17
C ALA A 340 -28.80 17.24 10.84
N CYS A 341 -29.18 17.22 12.13
CA CYS A 341 -29.58 15.99 12.78
C CYS A 341 -30.78 16.24 13.71
N ARG A 342 -31.58 15.19 13.86
CA ARG A 342 -32.77 15.23 14.75
C ARG A 342 -33.03 13.83 15.32
N TYR A 343 -33.37 13.79 16.60
CA TYR A 343 -33.75 12.53 17.23
C TYR A 343 -35.26 12.41 17.42
N LEU A 344 -35.77 11.16 17.50
CA LEU A 344 -37.14 10.82 17.86
C LEU A 344 -37.12 10.05 19.15
N LEU A 345 -38.07 10.38 20.02
CA LEU A 345 -38.33 9.65 21.25
C LEU A 345 -39.27 8.45 20.96
N GLY A 346 -38.98 7.30 21.53
CA GLY A 346 -39.92 6.17 21.53
C GLY A 346 -41.16 6.49 22.37
N ALA A 347 -42.35 6.06 21.93
CA ALA A 347 -43.64 6.37 22.52
C ALA A 347 -43.76 6.00 24.02
N ALA A 348 -42.93 5.11 24.55
CA ALA A 348 -43.01 4.59 25.90
C ALA A 348 -41.80 4.79 26.81
N SER A 349 -40.67 5.28 26.30
CA SER A 349 -39.38 5.15 26.99
C SER A 349 -38.63 6.44 27.28
N GLY A 350 -38.99 7.56 26.65
CA GLY A 350 -38.19 8.81 26.80
C GLY A 350 -36.71 8.55 26.52
N LEU A 351 -35.82 9.27 27.21
CA LEU A 351 -34.36 9.11 27.11
C LEU A 351 -33.81 8.07 28.09
N LYS A 352 -34.63 7.41 28.88
CA LYS A 352 -34.18 6.59 30.03
C LYS A 352 -33.17 5.47 29.70
N ASN A 353 -33.23 4.93 28.51
CA ASN A 353 -32.34 3.85 28.06
C ASN A 353 -31.46 4.26 26.85
N ALA A 354 -31.34 5.56 26.62
CA ALA A 354 -30.51 6.05 25.50
C ALA A 354 -29.02 5.85 25.81
N ASN A 355 -28.31 5.35 24.83
CA ASN A 355 -26.83 5.20 24.87
C ASN A 355 -26.26 5.90 23.64
N ILE A 356 -26.09 7.22 23.76
CA ILE A 356 -25.63 8.09 22.68
C ILE A 356 -24.32 8.72 23.08
N THR A 357 -23.31 8.55 22.24
CA THR A 357 -22.01 9.25 22.34
C THR A 357 -21.82 10.09 21.10
N ALA A 358 -21.51 11.39 21.29
CA ALA A 358 -21.29 12.31 20.17
C ALA A 358 -20.12 13.23 20.51
N ASN A 359 -18.95 13.00 19.90
CA ASN A 359 -17.75 13.77 20.15
C ASN A 359 -17.05 14.13 18.85
N TYR A 360 -16.36 15.24 18.84
CA TYR A 360 -15.53 15.72 17.74
C TYR A 360 -16.28 15.92 16.41
N ASN A 361 -17.62 16.02 16.43
CA ASN A 361 -18.38 16.32 15.21
C ASN A 361 -18.41 17.85 14.97
N ALA A 362 -18.29 18.25 13.72
CA ALA A 362 -18.52 19.64 13.30
C ALA A 362 -20.01 19.87 13.04
N LEU A 363 -20.67 20.60 13.95
CA LEU A 363 -22.12 20.76 14.02
C LEU A 363 -22.52 22.24 14.04
N VAL A 364 -23.64 22.56 13.41
CA VAL A 364 -24.32 23.84 13.60
C VAL A 364 -25.18 23.74 14.85
N LYS A 365 -24.94 24.58 15.85
CA LYS A 365 -25.66 24.62 17.12
C LYS A 365 -26.76 25.67 17.17
N THR A 366 -26.70 26.70 16.32
CA THR A 366 -27.68 27.79 16.28
C THR A 366 -28.06 28.16 14.86
N GLY A 367 -29.31 28.55 14.62
CA GLY A 367 -29.81 28.97 13.31
C GLY A 367 -30.51 27.85 12.53
N SER A 368 -30.37 27.85 11.21
CA SER A 368 -30.85 26.78 10.32
C SER A 368 -29.81 25.66 10.22
N ASN A 369 -30.24 24.45 9.76
CA ASN A 369 -29.36 23.27 9.65
C ASN A 369 -28.75 22.87 11.00
N ILE A 370 -29.48 23.03 12.08
CA ILE A 370 -29.02 22.68 13.45
C ILE A 370 -28.97 21.18 13.63
N CYS A 371 -28.00 20.72 14.43
CA CYS A 371 -27.95 19.34 14.91
C CYS A 371 -28.54 19.27 16.33
N ASP A 372 -29.71 18.69 16.44
CA ASP A 372 -30.44 18.50 17.68
C ASP A 372 -29.96 17.20 18.34
N LEU A 373 -29.16 17.32 19.39
CA LEU A 373 -28.68 16.21 20.23
C LEU A 373 -29.34 16.26 21.60
N PRO A 374 -29.65 15.10 22.21
CA PRO A 374 -30.29 15.05 23.54
C PRO A 374 -29.34 15.58 24.62
N SER A 375 -29.50 16.82 25.02
CA SER A 375 -28.58 17.52 25.96
C SER A 375 -28.59 16.93 27.37
N ASP A 376 -29.70 16.26 27.79
CA ASP A 376 -29.85 15.68 29.09
C ASP A 376 -29.13 14.35 29.30
N ILE A 377 -28.58 13.74 28.23
CA ILE A 377 -27.77 12.52 28.28
C ILE A 377 -26.33 12.69 27.79
N LEU A 378 -26.06 13.78 27.11
CA LEU A 378 -24.69 14.08 26.66
C LEU A 378 -23.93 14.82 27.75
N PRO A 379 -22.62 14.56 27.95
CA PRO A 379 -21.77 15.40 28.78
C PRO A 379 -21.81 16.87 28.32
N THR A 380 -21.73 17.81 29.26
CA THR A 380 -21.72 19.25 28.96
C THR A 380 -20.52 19.66 28.10
N ASP A 381 -19.42 18.91 28.16
CA ASP A 381 -18.19 19.09 27.41
C ASP A 381 -18.01 18.05 26.28
N ASN A 382 -19.05 17.78 25.53
CA ASN A 382 -19.08 16.73 24.49
C ASN A 382 -18.09 16.91 23.33
N LYS A 383 -17.17 17.87 23.40
CA LYS A 383 -16.09 18.13 22.44
C LYS A 383 -16.52 18.33 20.98
N ASN A 384 -17.80 18.51 20.70
CA ASN A 384 -18.27 18.81 19.36
C ASN A 384 -17.93 20.26 18.98
N ILE A 385 -17.49 20.43 17.74
CA ILE A 385 -17.04 21.71 17.18
C ILE A 385 -18.25 22.48 16.69
N ASP A 386 -18.39 23.73 17.15
CA ASP A 386 -19.46 24.62 16.70
C ASP A 386 -19.04 25.33 15.40
N VAL A 387 -19.70 25.00 14.30
CA VAL A 387 -19.52 25.65 13.00
C VAL A 387 -20.64 26.63 12.64
N SER A 388 -21.45 27.07 13.63
CA SER A 388 -22.55 28.02 13.39
C SER A 388 -22.06 29.35 12.83
N GLY A 389 -20.82 29.77 13.14
CA GLY A 389 -20.21 30.98 12.64
C GLY A 389 -19.61 30.88 11.23
N VAL A 390 -19.50 29.68 10.69
CA VAL A 390 -18.97 29.42 9.34
C VAL A 390 -20.09 29.58 8.33
N THR A 391 -20.11 30.70 7.62
CA THR A 391 -21.20 31.04 6.68
C THR A 391 -21.02 30.47 5.29
N ASP A 392 -19.80 30.21 4.88
CA ASP A 392 -19.45 29.57 3.59
C ASP A 392 -18.65 28.30 3.85
N ILE A 393 -19.09 27.18 3.29
CA ILE A 393 -18.41 25.87 3.36
C ILE A 393 -16.96 25.96 2.89
N ARG A 394 -16.64 26.87 1.97
CA ARG A 394 -15.29 27.09 1.45
C ARG A 394 -14.30 27.63 2.47
N GLN A 395 -14.77 28.07 3.64
CA GLN A 395 -13.90 28.44 4.75
C GLN A 395 -13.31 27.23 5.46
N ILE A 396 -13.95 26.05 5.35
CA ILE A 396 -13.56 24.84 6.05
C ILE A 396 -13.27 23.65 5.12
N LEU A 397 -13.88 23.60 3.93
CA LEU A 397 -13.68 22.56 2.93
C LEU A 397 -13.35 23.16 1.57
N SER A 398 -12.53 22.49 0.78
CA SER A 398 -12.37 22.77 -0.64
C SER A 398 -13.61 22.37 -1.44
N PRO A 399 -13.77 22.80 -2.68
CA PRO A 399 -14.84 22.29 -3.54
C PRO A 399 -14.80 20.76 -3.68
N LEU A 400 -15.97 20.14 -3.93
CA LEU A 400 -16.03 18.71 -4.26
C LEU A 400 -15.13 18.42 -5.46
N GLN A 401 -14.17 17.55 -5.29
CA GLN A 401 -13.22 17.18 -6.31
C GLN A 401 -13.61 15.84 -6.92
N SER A 402 -13.50 15.73 -8.21
CA SER A 402 -13.57 14.46 -8.92
C SER A 402 -12.34 13.63 -8.60
N SER A 403 -12.38 12.35 -8.96
CA SER A 403 -11.28 11.43 -8.74
C SER A 403 -9.94 11.94 -9.27
N THR A 404 -8.90 11.78 -8.46
CA THR A 404 -7.50 12.04 -8.81
C THR A 404 -6.71 10.74 -8.69
N GLU A 405 -5.43 10.78 -9.03
CA GLU A 405 -4.54 9.62 -8.95
C GLU A 405 -4.60 8.90 -7.58
N TYR A 406 -4.85 9.62 -6.49
CA TYR A 406 -4.85 9.07 -5.13
C TYR A 406 -6.25 8.88 -4.53
N THR A 407 -7.29 9.36 -5.18
CA THR A 407 -8.66 9.27 -4.67
C THR A 407 -9.50 8.21 -5.36
N ALA A 408 -8.89 7.38 -6.18
CA ALA A 408 -9.60 6.47 -7.07
C ALA A 408 -10.64 7.23 -7.93
N PHE A 409 -11.80 6.63 -8.11
CA PHE A 409 -12.94 7.25 -8.79
C PHE A 409 -13.91 7.94 -7.80
N LEU A 410 -13.49 8.16 -6.54
CA LEU A 410 -14.35 8.67 -5.46
C LEU A 410 -14.33 10.21 -5.41
N PRO A 411 -15.46 10.90 -5.65
CA PRO A 411 -15.54 12.32 -5.34
C PRO A 411 -15.49 12.58 -3.84
N LEU A 412 -14.70 13.54 -3.42
CA LEU A 412 -14.52 13.88 -2.00
C LEU A 412 -14.19 15.35 -1.76
N TYR A 413 -14.23 15.79 -0.51
CA TYR A 413 -13.85 17.14 -0.06
C TYR A 413 -12.59 17.04 0.78
N TYR A 414 -11.64 17.96 0.55
CA TYR A 414 -10.49 18.12 1.42
C TYR A 414 -10.78 19.18 2.49
N PRO A 415 -10.39 18.98 3.74
CA PRO A 415 -10.44 20.04 4.73
C PRO A 415 -9.45 21.14 4.38
N LYS A 416 -9.79 22.41 4.71
CA LYS A 416 -8.88 23.54 4.54
C LYS A 416 -7.83 23.50 5.62
N LYS A 417 -6.57 23.72 5.26
CA LYS A 417 -5.40 23.64 6.15
C LYS A 417 -5.53 24.43 7.45
N ASN A 418 -6.13 25.60 7.39
CA ASN A 418 -6.29 26.49 8.55
C ASN A 418 -7.71 26.47 9.12
N SER A 419 -8.50 25.45 8.81
CA SER A 419 -9.86 25.34 9.33
C SER A 419 -9.87 24.74 10.73
N ILE A 420 -10.98 24.94 11.42
CA ILE A 420 -11.24 24.36 12.74
C ILE A 420 -11.47 22.83 12.69
N LEU A 421 -11.40 22.21 11.51
CA LEU A 421 -11.58 20.77 11.31
C LEU A 421 -10.27 20.00 11.44
N ILE A 422 -9.12 20.70 11.43
CA ILE A 422 -7.78 20.11 11.41
C ILE A 422 -7.32 19.78 12.83
N ASP A 423 -6.74 18.62 13.02
CA ASP A 423 -6.03 18.23 14.25
C ASP A 423 -6.88 18.35 15.53
N VAL A 424 -8.14 17.94 15.50
CA VAL A 424 -9.07 18.21 16.62
C VAL A 424 -8.91 17.26 17.80
N SER A 425 -8.28 16.11 17.63
CA SER A 425 -8.11 15.12 18.68
C SER A 425 -6.88 14.25 18.44
N LYS A 426 -6.34 13.70 19.54
CA LYS A 426 -5.20 12.77 19.48
C LYS A 426 -5.57 11.46 18.79
N LEU A 427 -4.62 10.87 18.09
CA LEU A 427 -4.73 9.51 17.57
C LEU A 427 -5.12 8.52 18.68
N GLY A 428 -6.01 7.59 18.37
CA GLY A 428 -6.55 6.62 19.35
C GLY A 428 -7.66 7.18 20.22
N ALA A 429 -8.14 8.41 19.96
CA ALA A 429 -9.42 8.85 20.52
C ALA A 429 -10.56 8.00 19.94
N ASP A 430 -11.59 7.74 20.74
CA ASP A 430 -12.74 6.98 20.30
C ASP A 430 -13.33 7.56 19.02
N GLY A 431 -13.38 6.76 17.95
CA GLY A 431 -13.94 7.13 16.66
C GLY A 431 -12.96 7.75 15.66
N CYS A 432 -11.69 7.94 16.02
CA CYS A 432 -10.64 8.26 15.06
C CYS A 432 -10.21 6.97 14.34
N ASP A 433 -10.69 6.79 13.11
CA ASP A 433 -10.37 5.63 12.29
C ASP A 433 -8.87 5.61 11.90
N GLU A 434 -8.31 4.42 11.64
CA GLU A 434 -6.90 4.28 11.28
C GLU A 434 -6.55 4.91 9.93
N SER A 435 -7.51 5.02 9.01
CA SER A 435 -7.31 5.56 7.67
C SER A 435 -8.47 6.43 7.20
N ASP A 436 -8.17 7.34 6.29
CA ASP A 436 -9.15 8.21 5.63
C ASP A 436 -9.83 7.54 4.43
N GLN A 437 -10.74 8.24 3.75
CA GLN A 437 -11.49 7.73 2.60
C GLN A 437 -10.60 7.26 1.43
N ARG A 438 -9.38 7.75 1.33
CA ARG A 438 -8.40 7.36 0.32
C ARG A 438 -7.54 6.18 0.76
N GLY A 439 -7.68 5.75 2.03
CA GLY A 439 -6.84 4.75 2.67
C GLY A 439 -5.51 5.28 3.20
N ILE A 440 -5.37 6.60 3.29
CA ILE A 440 -4.21 7.25 3.89
C ILE A 440 -4.36 7.19 5.41
N ALA A 441 -3.27 6.84 6.10
CA ALA A 441 -3.29 6.79 7.56
C ALA A 441 -3.58 8.17 8.16
N ARG A 442 -4.49 8.25 9.14
CA ARG A 442 -4.88 9.50 9.80
C ARG A 442 -3.79 10.10 10.72
N ILE A 443 -2.62 9.53 10.70
CA ILE A 443 -1.40 10.07 11.33
C ILE A 443 -0.46 10.73 10.32
N ALA A 444 -0.99 11.03 9.14
CA ALA A 444 -0.19 11.50 8.01
C ALA A 444 0.49 12.86 8.23
N ASP A 445 0.15 13.59 9.28
CA ASP A 445 0.69 14.90 9.59
C ASP A 445 1.59 14.93 10.85
N GLY A 446 1.83 13.79 11.46
CA GLY A 446 2.66 13.66 12.65
C GLY A 446 3.71 12.56 12.55
N THR A 447 4.75 12.63 13.37
CA THR A 447 5.64 11.51 13.60
C THR A 447 4.96 10.48 14.49
N LEU A 448 5.13 9.20 14.20
CA LEU A 448 4.54 8.11 14.98
C LEU A 448 4.98 8.13 16.45
N PHE A 449 6.14 8.67 16.76
CA PHE A 449 6.81 8.54 18.05
C PHE A 449 7.09 9.86 18.76
N TYR A 450 7.18 10.97 18.07
CA TYR A 450 7.50 12.26 18.66
C TYR A 450 6.44 13.31 18.39
N ASN A 451 5.72 13.69 19.43
CA ASN A 451 4.76 14.76 19.38
C ASN A 451 4.77 15.60 20.66
N PRO A 452 5.67 16.59 20.79
CA PRO A 452 5.72 17.46 21.95
C PRO A 452 4.45 18.31 22.12
N ASP A 453 3.72 18.56 21.01
CA ASP A 453 2.54 19.44 20.99
C ASP A 453 1.21 18.68 20.89
N GLY A 454 1.23 17.35 20.84
CA GLY A 454 0.02 16.53 20.69
C GLY A 454 -0.59 16.55 19.28
N ARG A 455 0.24 16.71 18.24
CA ARG A 455 -0.19 16.92 16.84
C ARG A 455 -0.53 15.69 16.04
N ASN A 456 -0.45 14.49 16.59
CA ASN A 456 -0.99 13.27 15.98
C ASN A 456 -2.49 13.25 16.20
N SER A 457 -3.21 14.06 15.44
CA SER A 457 -4.62 14.30 15.68
C SER A 457 -5.43 14.08 14.43
N CYS A 458 -6.64 13.60 14.61
CA CYS A 458 -7.56 13.36 13.52
C CYS A 458 -8.21 14.63 13.02
N ASP A 459 -8.29 14.77 11.71
CA ASP A 459 -9.17 15.74 11.06
C ASP A 459 -10.62 15.27 11.10
N VAL A 460 -11.53 16.24 11.14
CA VAL A 460 -12.98 15.95 11.10
C VAL A 460 -13.42 15.70 9.66
N GLY A 461 -14.17 14.63 9.45
CA GLY A 461 -14.68 14.26 8.13
C GLY A 461 -13.97 13.07 7.51
N SER A 462 -14.23 12.85 6.23
CA SER A 462 -13.80 11.62 5.53
C SER A 462 -12.37 11.65 5.01
N VAL A 463 -11.72 12.81 5.02
CA VAL A 463 -10.38 13.00 4.45
C VAL A 463 -9.46 13.61 5.51
N GLU A 464 -8.28 13.05 5.63
CA GLU A 464 -7.18 13.56 6.44
C GLU A 464 -6.26 14.39 5.56
N LEU A 465 -5.95 15.61 5.96
CA LEU A 465 -5.05 16.47 5.19
C LEU A 465 -3.60 16.05 5.42
N MET A 466 -2.94 15.60 4.38
CA MET A 466 -1.52 15.22 4.49
C MET A 466 -0.63 16.47 4.58
N LYS A 467 0.34 16.39 5.47
CA LYS A 467 1.47 17.34 5.57
C LYS A 467 2.76 16.57 5.32
N LEU A 468 3.78 17.21 4.76
CA LEU A 468 5.09 16.58 4.64
C LEU A 468 5.57 16.18 6.03
N THR A 469 5.79 14.87 6.21
CA THR A 469 6.16 14.30 7.51
C THR A 469 7.41 13.48 7.36
N ALA A 470 8.47 13.89 8.03
CA ALA A 470 9.68 13.10 8.22
C ALA A 470 9.38 12.03 9.26
N GLY A 471 9.24 10.79 8.82
CA GLY A 471 9.01 9.68 9.74
C GLY A 471 10.29 8.97 10.14
N ASP A 472 10.19 8.09 11.12
CA ASP A 472 11.30 7.25 11.54
C ASP A 472 11.65 6.23 10.46
N LEU A 473 12.93 6.05 10.22
CA LEU A 473 13.50 5.08 9.30
C LEU A 473 14.18 3.98 10.15
N GLU A 474 13.51 2.85 10.25
CA GLU A 474 13.96 1.73 11.09
C GLU A 474 14.64 0.63 10.27
N ASP A 475 15.46 -0.16 10.94
CA ASP A 475 16.11 -1.36 10.40
C ASP A 475 16.97 -1.12 9.14
N LEU A 476 17.55 0.07 9.03
CA LEU A 476 18.49 0.37 7.98
C LEU A 476 19.84 -0.29 8.26
N SER A 477 20.49 -0.76 7.21
CA SER A 477 21.87 -1.25 7.25
C SER A 477 22.60 -0.85 5.98
N ASN A 478 23.93 -0.79 6.07
CA ASN A 478 24.72 -0.65 4.87
C ASN A 478 24.55 -1.87 3.95
N VAL A 479 24.54 -1.62 2.67
CA VAL A 479 24.61 -2.64 1.62
C VAL A 479 25.93 -2.49 0.89
N SER A 480 26.33 -3.51 0.18
CA SER A 480 27.58 -3.46 -0.61
C SER A 480 27.63 -2.20 -1.48
N ILE A 481 28.64 -1.38 -1.26
CA ILE A 481 28.87 -0.16 -2.03
C ILE A 481 29.10 -0.51 -3.51
N ALA A 482 29.76 -1.62 -3.79
CA ALA A 482 29.91 -2.15 -5.14
C ALA A 482 28.54 -2.39 -5.81
N THR A 483 27.55 -2.87 -5.04
CA THR A 483 26.18 -3.07 -5.55
C THR A 483 25.50 -1.74 -5.87
N ILE A 484 25.69 -0.71 -5.05
CA ILE A 484 25.14 0.64 -5.29
C ILE A 484 25.73 1.22 -6.59
N ILE A 485 27.06 1.16 -6.75
CA ILE A 485 27.75 1.63 -7.94
C ILE A 485 27.29 0.85 -9.18
N ALA A 486 27.24 -0.49 -9.09
CA ALA A 486 26.77 -1.32 -10.20
C ALA A 486 25.30 -1.04 -10.56
N GLY A 487 24.47 -0.72 -9.57
CA GLY A 487 23.08 -0.31 -9.80
C GLY A 487 22.97 0.97 -10.62
N TYR A 488 23.74 2.01 -10.29
CA TYR A 488 23.76 3.25 -11.07
C TYR A 488 24.40 3.04 -12.45
N GLN A 489 25.49 2.27 -12.54
CA GLN A 489 26.12 1.94 -13.83
C GLN A 489 25.14 1.23 -14.76
N LYS A 490 24.40 0.26 -14.24
CA LYS A 490 23.37 -0.42 -15.03
C LYS A 490 22.31 0.53 -15.57
N LYS A 491 21.88 1.52 -14.77
CA LYS A 491 20.95 2.55 -15.25
C LYS A 491 21.52 3.40 -16.35
N VAL A 492 22.79 3.77 -16.25
CA VAL A 492 23.52 4.47 -17.30
C VAL A 492 23.51 3.64 -18.59
N ASP A 493 23.90 2.35 -18.50
CA ASP A 493 23.95 1.44 -19.64
C ASP A 493 22.58 1.25 -20.30
N ASP A 494 21.53 1.09 -19.48
CA ASP A 494 20.13 0.94 -19.95
C ASP A 494 19.68 2.19 -20.75
N PHE A 495 19.90 3.40 -20.22
CA PHE A 495 19.54 4.64 -20.91
C PHE A 495 20.44 4.95 -22.09
N GLU A 496 21.73 4.63 -22.04
CA GLU A 496 22.59 4.70 -23.23
C GLU A 496 22.07 3.83 -24.37
N PHE A 497 21.61 2.60 -24.04
CA PHE A 497 21.04 1.71 -25.02
C PHE A 497 19.76 2.32 -25.65
N LEU A 498 18.85 2.87 -24.83
CA LEU A 498 17.62 3.51 -25.30
C LEU A 498 17.90 4.74 -26.18
N VAL A 499 18.86 5.58 -25.79
CA VAL A 499 19.25 6.75 -26.58
C VAL A 499 19.88 6.36 -27.93
N LYS A 500 20.64 5.25 -27.97
CA LYS A 500 21.24 4.73 -29.21
C LYS A 500 20.25 3.98 -30.11
N ASN A 501 19.20 3.41 -29.54
CA ASN A 501 18.18 2.63 -30.23
C ASN A 501 16.77 3.18 -29.89
N PRO A 502 16.44 4.40 -30.33
CA PRO A 502 15.16 5.01 -30.03
C PRO A 502 14.02 4.17 -30.61
N ASP A 503 13.03 3.92 -29.78
CA ASP A 503 11.77 3.35 -30.23
C ASP A 503 10.83 4.44 -30.80
N ASP A 504 9.72 4.01 -31.40
CA ASP A 504 8.72 4.94 -32.01
C ASP A 504 7.89 5.71 -30.94
N SER A 505 8.19 5.56 -29.65
CA SER A 505 7.44 6.17 -28.55
C SER A 505 7.61 7.68 -28.38
N GLY A 506 8.62 8.27 -29.04
CA GLY A 506 8.92 9.71 -28.95
C GLY A 506 9.57 10.14 -27.62
N LEU A 507 9.97 9.21 -26.76
CA LEU A 507 10.54 9.47 -25.43
C LEU A 507 12.05 9.76 -25.42
N ILE A 508 12.70 9.88 -26.56
CA ILE A 508 14.16 10.06 -26.68
C ILE A 508 14.71 11.27 -25.90
N THR A 509 13.90 12.32 -25.73
CA THR A 509 14.32 13.50 -24.94
C THR A 509 14.38 13.16 -23.46
N SER A 510 13.37 12.46 -22.96
CA SER A 510 13.32 11.98 -21.56
C SER A 510 14.45 10.99 -21.27
N ASP A 511 14.79 10.11 -22.22
CA ASP A 511 15.88 9.15 -22.06
C ASP A 511 17.24 9.82 -22.00
N LYS A 512 17.46 10.88 -22.78
CA LYS A 512 18.69 11.70 -22.70
C LYS A 512 18.83 12.42 -21.36
N GLU A 513 17.72 12.99 -20.85
CA GLU A 513 17.70 13.65 -19.55
C GLU A 513 17.98 12.64 -18.42
N ASN A 514 17.37 11.47 -18.48
CA ASN A 514 17.62 10.40 -17.51
C ASN A 514 19.06 9.89 -17.57
N LEU A 515 19.64 9.73 -18.75
CA LEU A 515 21.04 9.35 -18.93
C LEU A 515 21.98 10.36 -18.26
N GLU A 516 21.74 11.65 -18.45
CA GLU A 516 22.53 12.70 -17.82
C GLU A 516 22.40 12.66 -16.29
N ILE A 517 21.18 12.49 -15.76
CA ILE A 517 20.92 12.39 -14.33
C ILE A 517 21.70 11.21 -13.72
N TYR A 518 21.61 10.01 -14.32
CA TYR A 518 22.27 8.83 -13.76
C TYR A 518 23.80 8.87 -13.92
N ASN A 519 24.34 9.46 -14.99
CA ASN A 519 25.78 9.72 -15.11
C ASN A 519 26.27 10.65 -14.00
N ASN A 520 25.54 11.73 -13.73
CA ASN A 520 25.88 12.67 -12.66
C ASN A 520 25.77 12.00 -11.27
N LEU A 521 24.74 11.20 -11.03
CA LEU A 521 24.59 10.46 -9.77
C LEU A 521 25.73 9.46 -9.56
N LEU A 522 26.10 8.71 -10.60
CA LEU A 522 27.19 7.75 -10.53
C LEU A 522 28.53 8.44 -10.21
N ALA A 523 28.85 9.54 -10.90
CA ALA A 523 30.06 10.30 -10.65
C ALA A 523 30.08 10.86 -9.22
N LYS A 524 29.02 11.56 -8.80
CA LYS A 524 28.92 12.15 -7.47
C LYS A 524 28.94 11.11 -6.35
N THR A 525 28.36 9.93 -6.59
CA THR A 525 28.41 8.83 -5.61
C THR A 525 29.85 8.35 -5.46
N LYS A 526 30.59 8.17 -6.56
CA LYS A 526 32.01 7.77 -6.51
C LYS A 526 32.86 8.78 -5.77
N ASP A 527 32.56 10.07 -5.89
CA ASP A 527 33.28 11.16 -5.19
C ASP A 527 32.93 11.25 -3.69
N ASN A 528 31.86 10.60 -3.24
CA ASN A 528 31.33 10.64 -1.87
C ASN A 528 31.25 9.25 -1.24
N LEU A 529 32.16 8.35 -1.60
CA LEU A 529 32.24 7.02 -0.97
C LEU A 529 32.87 7.12 0.41
N HIS A 530 32.17 6.51 1.39
CA HIS A 530 32.67 6.37 2.75
C HIS A 530 32.57 4.90 3.17
N TYR A 531 33.51 4.47 4.02
CA TYR A 531 33.60 3.11 4.51
C TYR A 531 32.33 2.70 5.24
N ARG A 532 31.70 1.57 4.85
CA ARG A 532 30.46 1.04 5.41
C ARG A 532 29.32 2.04 5.51
N ALA A 533 29.23 2.98 4.60
CA ALA A 533 28.23 4.02 4.65
C ALA A 533 26.85 3.52 4.24
N ILE A 534 25.83 4.10 4.85
CA ILE A 534 24.43 3.94 4.46
C ILE A 534 24.03 5.20 3.68
N TYR A 535 23.54 5.01 2.45
CA TYR A 535 23.06 6.08 1.57
C TYR A 535 21.54 6.06 1.57
N ILE A 536 20.93 7.10 2.12
CA ILE A 536 19.50 7.18 2.34
C ILE A 536 18.91 8.19 1.38
N ASP A 537 18.24 7.70 0.33
CA ASP A 537 17.47 8.51 -0.60
C ASP A 537 16.07 8.70 -0.05
N LEU A 538 15.76 9.88 0.44
CA LEU A 538 14.46 10.20 1.02
C LEU A 538 13.28 10.05 0.03
N LYS A 539 13.54 10.04 -1.28
CA LYS A 539 12.49 9.76 -2.29
C LYS A 539 12.11 8.28 -2.36
N ASN A 540 13.04 7.38 -2.03
CA ASN A 540 12.86 5.94 -2.18
C ASN A 540 12.32 5.26 -0.91
N TYR A 541 12.25 5.98 0.20
CA TYR A 541 11.69 5.47 1.45
C TYR A 541 10.20 5.84 1.55
N LYS A 542 9.44 5.07 2.32
CA LYS A 542 8.01 5.29 2.55
C LYS A 542 7.71 6.67 3.17
N LEU A 543 8.70 7.26 3.79
CA LEU A 543 8.68 8.57 4.42
C LEU A 543 9.84 9.41 3.86
N PRO A 544 9.69 10.71 3.70
CA PRO A 544 8.60 11.55 4.20
C PRO A 544 7.30 11.39 3.40
N LEU A 545 6.18 11.49 4.11
CA LEU A 545 4.88 11.62 3.45
C LEU A 545 4.81 12.93 2.68
N PRO A 546 4.06 12.97 1.57
CA PRO A 546 3.94 14.20 0.78
C PRO A 546 3.11 15.27 1.51
N ASP A 547 3.30 16.52 1.13
CA ASP A 547 2.43 17.63 1.49
C ASP A 547 1.24 17.71 0.52
N GLU A 548 0.05 18.04 1.01
CA GLU A 548 -1.10 18.34 0.16
C GLU A 548 -1.25 19.85 -0.01
N VAL A 549 -0.98 20.30 -1.23
CA VAL A 549 -0.99 21.73 -1.54
C VAL A 549 -2.26 22.08 -2.30
N GLU A 550 -3.06 22.98 -1.72
CA GLU A 550 -4.23 23.56 -2.39
C GLU A 550 -3.78 24.47 -3.55
N GLN A 551 -4.35 24.23 -4.72
CA GLN A 551 -4.14 25.02 -5.92
C GLN A 551 -5.08 26.24 -5.94
N THR A 552 -4.84 27.17 -6.84
CA THR A 552 -5.66 28.38 -7.00
C THR A 552 -7.12 28.12 -7.37
N ASP A 553 -7.41 26.98 -7.98
CA ASP A 553 -8.76 26.54 -8.32
C ASP A 553 -9.45 25.74 -7.18
N GLY A 554 -8.77 25.62 -6.02
CA GLY A 554 -9.25 24.88 -4.85
C GLY A 554 -9.01 23.36 -4.94
N THR A 555 -8.40 22.83 -5.99
CA THR A 555 -7.99 21.43 -6.06
C THR A 555 -6.75 21.19 -5.21
N HIS A 556 -6.53 19.95 -4.78
CA HIS A 556 -5.34 19.58 -4.01
C HIS A 556 -4.42 18.69 -4.85
N LYS A 557 -3.12 18.96 -4.75
CA LYS A 557 -2.08 18.13 -5.37
C LYS A 557 -1.05 17.71 -4.33
N LEU A 558 -0.55 16.48 -4.47
CA LEU A 558 0.55 15.99 -3.65
C LEU A 558 1.87 16.63 -4.09
N GLN A 559 2.58 17.19 -3.13
CA GLN A 559 3.93 17.71 -3.28
C GLN A 559 4.88 16.79 -2.51
N PHE A 560 5.54 15.90 -3.24
CA PHE A 560 6.52 14.98 -2.67
C PHE A 560 7.79 15.73 -2.24
N PHE A 561 8.56 15.07 -1.38
CA PHE A 561 9.88 15.57 -1.03
C PHE A 561 10.70 15.86 -2.29
N ASN A 562 11.24 17.08 -2.34
CA ASN A 562 12.14 17.54 -3.38
C ASN A 562 13.21 18.42 -2.75
N LYS A 563 14.48 18.06 -2.95
CA LYS A 563 15.63 18.79 -2.41
C LYS A 563 15.67 20.28 -2.81
N ASP A 564 14.97 20.65 -3.89
CA ASP A 564 14.89 22.03 -4.36
C ASP A 564 13.86 22.88 -3.60
N LEU A 565 12.89 22.22 -2.93
CA LEU A 565 11.82 22.88 -2.17
C LEU A 565 12.04 22.84 -0.66
N TYR A 566 12.87 21.91 -0.18
CA TYR A 566 13.11 21.69 1.24
C TYR A 566 14.60 21.67 1.56
N ASP A 567 14.94 22.20 2.74
CA ASP A 567 16.24 22.03 3.37
C ASP A 567 16.20 20.80 4.27
N VAL A 568 17.29 20.05 4.31
CA VAL A 568 17.46 18.90 5.22
C VAL A 568 18.66 19.18 6.11
N THR A 569 18.45 19.03 7.42
CA THR A 569 19.52 19.06 8.43
C THR A 569 19.60 17.72 9.14
N THR A 570 20.79 17.35 9.59
CA THR A 570 21.05 16.06 10.23
C THR A 570 21.88 16.23 11.48
N GLU A 571 21.69 15.34 12.44
CA GLU A 571 22.42 15.31 13.71
C GLU A 571 22.67 13.85 14.11
N ALA A 572 23.96 13.47 14.21
CA ALA A 572 24.37 12.15 14.68
C ALA A 572 24.24 12.05 16.21
N LEU A 573 23.72 10.93 16.70
CA LEU A 573 23.39 10.72 18.11
C LEU A 573 24.10 9.50 18.70
N LEU A 574 24.20 9.43 20.02
CA LEU A 574 24.89 8.37 20.72
C LEU A 574 24.23 6.99 20.50
N ARG A 575 25.06 5.97 20.37
CA ARG A 575 24.67 4.56 20.22
C ARG A 575 23.88 4.04 21.41
N GLY A 576 22.81 3.29 21.15
CA GLY A 576 22.24 2.30 22.06
C GLY A 576 21.32 2.78 23.19
N GLN A 577 20.96 4.08 23.29
CA GLN A 577 20.18 4.61 24.42
C GLN A 577 18.97 5.45 24.01
N ILE A 578 18.63 5.48 22.73
CA ILE A 578 17.58 6.32 22.19
C ILE A 578 16.50 5.42 21.64
N GLU A 579 15.30 5.47 22.20
CA GLU A 579 14.14 4.76 21.68
C GLU A 579 13.31 5.66 20.76
N ASP A 580 13.24 6.96 21.07
CA ASP A 580 12.49 7.94 20.31
C ASP A 580 13.15 9.35 20.38
N LEU A 581 12.54 10.33 19.71
CA LEU A 581 13.04 11.71 19.70
C LEU A 581 12.91 12.40 21.07
N ASP A 582 11.99 11.96 21.93
CA ASP A 582 11.83 12.53 23.29
C ASP A 582 13.05 12.29 24.19
N ASP A 583 13.77 11.21 23.95
CA ASP A 583 14.98 10.89 24.72
C ASP A 583 16.11 11.88 24.44
N ILE A 584 16.13 12.48 23.24
CA ILE A 584 17.11 13.49 22.85
C ILE A 584 16.89 14.78 23.65
N ASP A 585 15.66 15.19 23.84
CA ASP A 585 15.31 16.41 24.57
C ASP A 585 15.62 16.26 26.08
N LYS A 586 15.50 15.05 26.61
CA LYS A 586 15.87 14.73 28.00
C LYS A 586 17.39 14.70 28.22
N ASN A 587 18.17 14.38 27.19
CA ASN A 587 19.62 14.21 27.24
C ASN A 587 20.33 14.94 26.08
N PRO A 588 20.42 16.29 26.11
CA PRO A 588 20.92 17.07 24.97
C PRO A 588 22.42 16.85 24.65
N ASN A 589 23.16 16.13 25.47
CA ASN A 589 24.60 15.84 25.29
C ASN A 589 24.87 14.44 24.69
N ILE A 590 23.85 13.74 24.21
CA ILE A 590 24.01 12.43 23.60
C ILE A 590 24.52 12.61 22.15
N LYS A 591 25.84 12.72 22.02
CA LYS A 591 26.51 12.78 20.71
C LYS A 591 27.64 11.77 20.66
N ASP A 592 27.67 10.96 19.63
CA ASP A 592 28.80 10.09 19.33
C ASP A 592 29.73 10.83 18.36
N PRO A 593 30.98 11.16 18.78
CA PRO A 593 31.91 11.90 17.92
C PRO A 593 32.37 11.10 16.69
N ASN A 594 32.21 9.78 16.72
CA ASN A 594 32.61 8.90 15.62
C ASN A 594 31.48 8.73 14.59
N LEU A 595 30.23 9.03 14.95
CA LEU A 595 29.13 9.00 14.01
C LEU A 595 29.10 10.26 13.15
N VAL A 596 28.90 10.07 11.86
CA VAL A 596 28.68 11.13 10.88
C VAL A 596 27.36 10.88 10.18
N CYS A 597 26.47 11.82 10.29
CA CYS A 597 25.25 11.85 9.54
C CYS A 597 25.17 13.20 8.84
N LEU A 598 25.20 13.20 7.53
CA LEU A 598 25.23 14.43 6.75
C LEU A 598 24.27 14.39 5.57
N TRP A 599 23.64 15.52 5.29
CA TRP A 599 22.87 15.72 4.08
C TRP A 599 23.79 16.13 2.94
N ASN A 600 23.83 15.32 1.89
CA ASN A 600 24.52 15.65 0.65
C ASN A 600 23.52 16.20 -0.35
N SER A 601 23.48 17.52 -0.52
CA SER A 601 22.51 18.20 -1.41
C SER A 601 22.72 17.84 -2.88
N ASP A 602 23.94 17.49 -3.28
CA ASP A 602 24.26 17.12 -4.65
C ASP A 602 23.68 15.76 -5.01
N LEU A 603 23.82 14.79 -4.14
CA LEU A 603 23.19 13.48 -4.28
C LEU A 603 21.68 13.52 -3.97
N GLY A 604 21.25 14.43 -3.12
CA GLY A 604 19.90 14.40 -2.55
C GLY A 604 19.70 13.26 -1.56
N GLN A 605 20.75 12.86 -0.87
CA GLN A 605 20.77 11.72 0.05
C GLN A 605 21.38 12.09 1.40
N ILE A 606 20.95 11.42 2.45
CA ILE A 606 21.65 11.41 3.73
C ILE A 606 22.71 10.32 3.67
N ILE A 607 23.95 10.66 4.03
CA ILE A 607 25.06 9.73 4.14
C ILE A 607 25.34 9.52 5.63
N PHE A 608 25.26 8.27 6.08
CA PHE A 608 25.42 7.92 7.48
C PHE A 608 26.51 6.86 7.63
N TYR A 609 27.58 7.16 8.41
CA TYR A 609 28.73 6.28 8.58
C TYR A 609 29.46 6.54 9.88
N ARG A 610 30.44 5.68 10.23
CA ARG A 610 31.31 5.83 11.40
C ARG A 610 32.74 6.13 10.96
N LYS A 611 33.38 7.09 11.66
CA LYS A 611 34.80 7.47 11.41
C LYS A 611 35.78 6.45 11.96
N ASP A 612 35.39 5.72 13.00
CA ASP A 612 36.23 4.77 13.72
C ASP A 612 36.18 3.35 13.14
N ASP A 613 35.51 3.18 11.98
CA ASP A 613 35.42 1.91 11.28
C ASP A 613 34.69 0.78 12.05
N SER A 614 34.17 1.09 13.22
CA SER A 614 33.51 0.10 14.04
C SER A 614 32.15 -0.33 13.46
N ILE A 615 31.82 -1.61 13.63
CA ILE A 615 30.51 -2.15 13.34
C ILE A 615 29.57 -1.91 14.54
N THR A 616 28.25 -1.92 14.28
CA THR A 616 27.24 -1.87 15.34
C THR A 616 27.21 -3.20 16.07
N GLN A 617 27.27 -3.17 17.39
CA GLN A 617 27.20 -4.40 18.19
C GLN A 617 25.84 -5.06 18.08
N ALA A 618 25.81 -6.38 18.21
CA ALA A 618 24.55 -7.13 18.14
C ALA A 618 23.58 -6.67 19.24
N GLY A 619 22.39 -6.27 18.84
CA GLY A 619 21.35 -5.74 19.74
C GLY A 619 21.35 -4.21 19.89
N ASP A 620 22.39 -3.52 19.40
CA ASP A 620 22.47 -2.06 19.41
C ASP A 620 21.99 -1.46 18.06
N LYS A 621 21.74 -0.16 18.09
CA LYS A 621 21.49 0.66 16.89
C LYS A 621 22.31 1.93 16.94
N ASP A 622 22.63 2.47 15.81
CA ASP A 622 23.21 3.80 15.64
C ASP A 622 22.11 4.76 15.17
N PHE A 623 22.13 5.99 15.65
CA PHE A 623 21.03 6.93 15.48
C PHE A 623 21.45 8.22 14.80
N CYS A 624 20.57 8.73 13.94
CA CYS A 624 20.66 10.05 13.36
C CYS A 624 19.27 10.71 13.33
N LYS A 625 19.17 11.90 13.91
CA LYS A 625 18.00 12.77 13.71
C LYS A 625 18.14 13.49 12.37
N TYR A 626 17.08 13.51 11.58
CA TYR A 626 17.02 14.37 10.41
C TYR A 626 15.78 15.26 10.46
N THR A 627 15.88 16.47 9.94
CA THR A 627 14.80 17.44 9.91
C THR A 627 14.65 17.97 8.50
N ILE A 628 13.43 17.91 7.99
CA ILE A 628 13.04 18.48 6.70
C ILE A 628 12.29 19.78 6.97
N LYS A 629 12.70 20.85 6.32
CA LYS A 629 12.10 22.18 6.48
C LYS A 629 11.87 22.82 5.13
N SER A 630 10.70 23.42 4.94
CA SER A 630 10.42 24.22 3.74
C SER A 630 11.40 25.37 3.59
N LYS A 631 11.89 25.60 2.36
CA LYS A 631 12.77 26.73 2.07
C LYS A 631 12.05 28.08 2.30
N PRO A 632 12.81 29.14 2.59
CA PRO A 632 12.23 30.49 2.76
C PRO A 632 11.40 30.92 1.54
N GLY A 633 10.23 31.51 1.79
CA GLY A 633 9.31 31.93 0.73
C GLY A 633 8.27 30.88 0.32
N SER A 634 8.29 29.71 0.94
CA SER A 634 7.21 28.72 0.76
C SER A 634 5.87 29.31 1.24
N THR A 635 4.84 29.16 0.42
CA THR A 635 3.46 29.52 0.80
C THR A 635 2.90 28.62 1.90
N ASN A 636 3.56 27.51 2.18
CA ASN A 636 3.12 26.47 3.06
C ASN A 636 4.30 25.92 3.88
N PRO A 637 4.80 26.70 4.88
CA PRO A 637 5.97 26.27 5.64
C PRO A 637 5.67 25.02 6.47
N VAL A 638 6.51 24.02 6.31
CA VAL A 638 6.47 22.75 7.06
C VAL A 638 7.85 22.50 7.67
N GLU A 639 7.88 22.02 8.89
CA GLU A 639 9.09 21.51 9.53
C GLU A 639 8.74 20.21 10.24
N SER A 640 9.48 19.14 9.92
CA SER A 640 9.25 17.82 10.49
C SER A 640 10.57 17.08 10.69
N SER A 641 10.68 16.37 11.81
CA SER A 641 11.87 15.58 12.16
C SER A 641 11.54 14.11 12.26
N GLY A 642 12.50 13.28 11.92
CA GLY A 642 12.42 11.84 12.05
C GLY A 642 13.75 11.28 12.58
N LEU A 643 13.71 10.05 13.07
CA LEU A 643 14.85 9.34 13.62
C LEU A 643 15.26 8.20 12.68
N ILE A 644 16.52 8.21 12.25
CA ILE A 644 17.12 7.11 11.53
C ILE A 644 17.71 6.14 12.53
N LYS A 645 17.31 4.87 12.48
CA LYS A 645 17.84 3.77 13.29
C LYS A 645 18.53 2.79 12.36
N ALA A 646 19.84 2.64 12.52
CA ALA A 646 20.65 1.89 11.58
C ALA A 646 21.66 0.97 12.27
N SER A 647 22.15 -0.01 11.53
CA SER A 647 23.25 -0.89 11.95
C SER A 647 24.31 -0.92 10.86
N PHE A 648 25.57 -0.68 11.26
CA PHE A 648 26.71 -0.83 10.36
C PHE A 648 27.22 -2.26 10.48
N ASN A 649 27.20 -2.96 9.35
CA ASN A 649 27.59 -4.36 9.25
C ASN A 649 28.82 -4.48 8.37
N ASN A 650 29.66 -5.47 8.70
CA ASN A 650 30.72 -5.88 7.81
C ASN A 650 30.15 -6.61 6.58
N ILE A 651 30.59 -6.24 5.39
CA ILE A 651 30.22 -6.90 4.14
C ILE A 651 31.35 -7.86 3.75
N ALA A 652 31.05 -9.14 3.70
CA ALA A 652 32.03 -10.18 3.39
C ALA A 652 32.79 -9.89 2.07
N PRO A 653 34.08 -10.15 2.03
CA PRO A 653 34.87 -9.97 0.82
C PRO A 653 34.46 -10.95 -0.28
N ASN A 654 34.82 -10.66 -1.50
CA ASN A 654 34.50 -11.48 -2.67
C ASN A 654 35.75 -12.08 -3.29
N ALA A 655 35.81 -13.40 -3.43
CA ALA A 655 36.86 -14.15 -4.12
C ALA A 655 36.38 -14.60 -5.48
N LYS A 656 37.23 -14.55 -6.50
CA LYS A 656 36.95 -14.92 -7.90
C LYS A 656 37.75 -16.16 -8.31
N ASP A 657 37.13 -16.98 -9.14
CA ASP A 657 37.84 -18.12 -9.75
C ASP A 657 39.04 -17.66 -10.55
N THR A 658 40.11 -18.44 -10.47
CA THR A 658 41.36 -18.17 -11.23
C THR A 658 41.97 -19.47 -11.72
N SER A 659 42.99 -19.34 -12.53
CA SER A 659 43.77 -20.49 -13.05
C SER A 659 45.25 -20.21 -13.10
N VAL A 660 46.02 -21.26 -12.91
CA VAL A 660 47.48 -21.24 -13.08
C VAL A 660 47.88 -22.37 -14.02
N THR A 661 48.83 -22.09 -14.84
CA THR A 661 49.35 -23.03 -15.80
C THR A 661 50.79 -23.46 -15.42
N LEU A 662 51.04 -24.74 -15.35
CA LEU A 662 52.31 -25.36 -15.11
C LEU A 662 52.81 -26.09 -16.36
N LYS A 663 54.11 -25.99 -16.66
CA LYS A 663 54.66 -26.74 -17.78
C LYS A 663 54.82 -28.22 -17.42
N TYR A 664 54.25 -29.07 -18.25
CA TYR A 664 54.33 -30.51 -18.10
C TYR A 664 55.76 -31.00 -18.05
N GLN A 665 56.08 -31.88 -17.11
CA GLN A 665 57.41 -32.45 -16.88
C GLN A 665 58.56 -31.53 -16.44
N GLN A 666 58.33 -30.29 -16.16
CA GLN A 666 59.39 -29.33 -15.76
C GLN A 666 59.50 -29.07 -14.23
N LYS A 667 58.68 -29.69 -13.41
CA LYS A 667 58.63 -29.44 -11.95
C LYS A 667 58.60 -27.93 -11.63
N GLU A 668 57.97 -27.17 -12.49
CA GLU A 668 57.88 -25.70 -12.36
C GLU A 668 57.19 -25.28 -11.04
N LYS A 669 57.74 -24.33 -10.37
CA LYS A 669 57.10 -23.71 -9.19
C LYS A 669 56.62 -22.33 -9.62
N VAL A 670 55.29 -22.14 -9.61
CA VAL A 670 54.63 -20.90 -9.98
C VAL A 670 54.11 -20.19 -8.77
N ALA A 671 54.37 -18.90 -8.67
CA ALA A 671 53.84 -18.02 -7.62
C ALA A 671 52.51 -17.41 -8.08
N LEU A 672 51.47 -17.49 -7.20
CA LEU A 672 50.17 -16.92 -7.44
C LEU A 672 49.76 -16.07 -6.23
N ASN A 673 49.53 -14.80 -6.43
CA ASN A 673 48.93 -13.95 -5.38
C ASN A 673 47.42 -14.03 -5.52
N LEU A 674 46.76 -14.78 -4.63
CA LEU A 674 45.33 -14.98 -4.63
C LEU A 674 44.55 -13.71 -4.25
N LEU A 675 45.16 -12.77 -3.54
CA LEU A 675 44.53 -11.50 -3.20
C LEU A 675 44.28 -10.63 -4.43
N ASN A 676 45.01 -10.84 -5.52
CA ASN A 676 44.73 -10.15 -6.78
C ASN A 676 43.39 -10.58 -7.43
N PHE A 677 42.83 -11.69 -6.99
CA PHE A 677 41.55 -12.23 -7.45
C PHE A 677 40.46 -12.12 -6.37
N ALA A 678 40.71 -11.35 -5.34
CA ALA A 678 39.78 -11.08 -4.27
C ALA A 678 39.70 -9.57 -4.02
N ASN A 679 38.59 -9.10 -3.54
CA ASN A 679 38.39 -7.73 -3.11
C ASN A 679 37.41 -7.64 -1.94
N ASP A 680 37.45 -6.51 -1.27
CA ASP A 680 36.53 -6.12 -0.20
C ASP A 680 35.75 -4.85 -0.60
N ASP A 681 35.41 -4.73 -1.87
CA ASP A 681 34.70 -3.57 -2.43
C ASP A 681 33.25 -3.43 -1.86
N GLY A 682 32.78 -4.43 -1.15
CA GLY A 682 31.50 -4.38 -0.44
C GLY A 682 31.43 -3.27 0.60
N ASP A 683 32.54 -3.02 1.30
CA ASP A 683 32.60 -2.02 2.36
C ASP A 683 33.00 -0.62 1.84
N THR A 684 33.81 -0.50 0.80
CA THR A 684 34.33 0.78 0.29
C THR A 684 33.95 1.10 -1.15
N GLY A 685 33.58 0.09 -1.95
CA GLY A 685 33.48 0.19 -3.40
C GLY A 685 34.83 0.24 -4.10
N GLU A 686 34.82 0.08 -5.42
CA GLU A 686 36.05 0.19 -6.25
C GLU A 686 36.60 1.60 -6.18
N GLY A 687 37.85 1.73 -5.72
CA GLY A 687 38.54 3.01 -5.55
C GLY A 687 38.07 3.82 -4.33
N GLY A 688 37.23 3.22 -3.46
CA GLY A 688 36.78 3.83 -2.22
C GLY A 688 37.91 4.10 -1.24
N LYS A 689 37.66 4.99 -0.29
CA LYS A 689 38.59 5.34 0.77
C LYS A 689 38.11 4.70 2.08
N GLY A 690 39.06 4.16 2.84
CA GLY A 690 38.83 3.71 4.19
C GLY A 690 38.69 4.88 5.18
N PRO A 691 38.68 4.56 6.47
CA PRO A 691 38.66 5.58 7.53
C PRO A 691 39.73 6.66 7.32
N ASP A 692 39.48 7.87 7.74
CA ASP A 692 40.39 9.03 7.57
C ASP A 692 40.69 9.42 6.13
N ASP A 693 39.82 9.14 5.16
CA ASP A 693 40.02 9.44 3.73
C ASP A 693 41.29 8.82 3.11
N LYS A 694 41.88 7.83 3.76
CA LYS A 694 43.04 7.12 3.23
C LYS A 694 42.57 5.96 2.34
N PRO A 695 43.39 5.62 1.30
CA PRO A 695 43.13 4.41 0.54
C PRO A 695 43.08 3.20 1.48
N ASN A 696 42.09 2.33 1.30
CA ASN A 696 41.97 1.13 2.12
C ASN A 696 43.20 0.22 1.93
N LYS A 697 44.13 0.21 2.88
CA LYS A 697 45.39 -0.52 2.78
C LYS A 697 45.35 -1.94 3.36
N SER A 698 44.32 -2.27 4.13
CA SER A 698 44.19 -3.57 4.80
C SER A 698 42.74 -4.05 4.70
N ALA A 699 42.33 -4.30 3.47
CA ALA A 699 41.05 -4.95 3.26
C ALA A 699 41.02 -6.37 3.86
N PHE A 700 42.19 -6.94 4.18
CA PHE A 700 42.33 -8.34 4.54
C PHE A 700 43.00 -8.52 5.89
N TRP A 701 42.65 -9.62 6.53
CA TRP A 701 43.01 -9.95 7.90
C TRP A 701 44.53 -10.03 8.16
N GLU A 702 44.96 -9.47 9.26
CA GLU A 702 46.29 -9.55 9.81
C GLU A 702 46.21 -10.06 11.25
N ASN A 703 47.15 -10.89 11.68
CA ASN A 703 47.24 -11.36 13.06
C ASN A 703 47.78 -10.26 13.99
N GLU A 704 47.88 -10.55 15.31
CA GLU A 704 48.34 -9.62 16.34
C GLU A 704 49.76 -9.09 16.05
N GLU A 705 50.60 -9.85 15.37
CA GLU A 705 51.93 -9.46 14.96
C GLU A 705 51.94 -8.59 13.69
N LYS A 706 50.75 -8.23 13.20
CA LYS A 706 50.55 -7.51 11.91
C LYS A 706 51.07 -8.24 10.70
N VAL A 707 51.04 -9.57 10.76
CA VAL A 707 51.38 -10.43 9.64
C VAL A 707 50.09 -10.79 8.88
N GLY A 708 50.00 -10.42 7.63
CA GLY A 708 48.82 -10.71 6.81
C GLY A 708 48.74 -12.21 6.47
N LEU A 709 47.70 -12.88 6.96
CA LEU A 709 47.42 -14.30 6.77
C LEU A 709 45.94 -14.49 6.31
N PRO A 710 45.47 -13.77 5.30
CA PRO A 710 44.03 -13.75 4.98
C PRO A 710 43.54 -14.93 4.16
N ILE A 711 44.38 -15.83 3.68
CA ILE A 711 44.02 -16.84 2.68
C ILE A 711 43.83 -18.20 3.36
N ARG A 712 42.64 -18.79 3.26
CA ARG A 712 42.34 -20.15 3.62
C ARG A 712 42.29 -21.02 2.37
N LEU A 713 42.96 -22.17 2.39
CA LEU A 713 42.95 -23.14 1.29
C LEU A 713 42.14 -24.38 1.71
N SER A 714 41.41 -24.98 0.77
CA SER A 714 40.70 -26.23 1.00
C SER A 714 40.72 -27.11 -0.27
N ASN A 715 40.54 -28.42 -0.06
CA ASN A 715 40.56 -29.43 -1.14
C ASN A 715 41.85 -29.47 -1.94
N VAL A 716 43.00 -29.13 -1.32
CA VAL A 716 44.31 -29.16 -1.98
C VAL A 716 44.69 -30.63 -2.27
N PRO A 717 44.95 -31.03 -3.55
CA PRO A 717 45.34 -32.36 -3.91
C PRO A 717 46.73 -32.73 -3.41
N SER A 718 46.86 -33.43 -2.32
CA SER A 718 48.15 -33.74 -1.64
C SER A 718 49.11 -34.66 -2.36
N THR A 719 48.62 -35.40 -3.35
CA THR A 719 49.39 -36.41 -4.06
C THR A 719 49.97 -35.94 -5.38
N ASN A 720 49.46 -34.84 -5.94
CA ASN A 720 49.76 -34.45 -7.32
C ASN A 720 50.44 -33.09 -7.44
N ILE A 721 50.13 -32.16 -6.54
CA ILE A 721 50.77 -30.86 -6.45
C ILE A 721 51.14 -30.57 -5.02
N THR A 722 52.21 -29.75 -4.83
CA THR A 722 52.58 -29.19 -3.54
C THR A 722 52.18 -27.73 -3.57
N VAL A 723 51.49 -27.29 -2.52
CA VAL A 723 51.09 -25.91 -2.32
C VAL A 723 51.79 -25.41 -1.06
N THR A 724 52.56 -24.33 -1.18
CA THR A 724 53.27 -23.66 -0.09
C THR A 724 53.01 -22.15 -0.18
N ALA A 725 53.27 -21.40 0.86
CA ALA A 725 53.09 -19.94 0.86
C ALA A 725 54.28 -19.22 1.47
N ASP A 726 54.39 -17.91 1.27
CA ASP A 726 55.37 -17.08 1.91
C ASP A 726 55.22 -17.09 3.44
N ARG A 727 53.98 -17.13 3.91
CA ARG A 727 53.66 -17.12 5.33
C ARG A 727 52.48 -18.06 5.62
N GLN A 728 52.46 -18.60 6.85
CA GLN A 728 51.38 -19.39 7.33
C GLN A 728 51.18 -19.19 8.85
N GLY A 729 49.98 -19.35 9.35
CA GLY A 729 49.62 -19.23 10.74
C GLY A 729 48.18 -19.57 11.00
N ALA A 730 47.67 -19.28 12.20
CA ALA A 730 46.29 -19.50 12.55
C ALA A 730 45.37 -18.58 11.73
N CYS A 731 44.19 -19.06 11.36
CA CYS A 731 43.12 -18.26 10.82
C CYS A 731 42.47 -17.38 11.91
N PRO A 732 41.67 -16.34 11.55
CA PRO A 732 40.89 -15.58 12.51
C PRO A 732 39.81 -16.42 13.19
N ALA A 733 39.34 -15.98 14.35
CA ALA A 733 38.21 -16.61 15.04
C ALA A 733 36.95 -16.65 14.13
N PRO A 734 36.15 -17.71 14.15
CA PRO A 734 36.25 -18.89 15.01
C PRO A 734 37.14 -20.03 14.47
N ASP A 735 37.85 -19.79 13.37
CA ASP A 735 38.59 -20.80 12.60
C ASP A 735 40.06 -20.93 13.03
N GLU A 736 40.43 -20.48 14.22
CA GLU A 736 41.79 -20.40 14.77
C GLU A 736 42.56 -21.74 14.73
N LYS A 737 41.87 -22.86 14.67
CA LYS A 737 42.50 -24.20 14.58
C LYS A 737 42.92 -24.56 13.15
N GLU A 738 42.51 -23.76 12.17
CA GLU A 738 42.89 -23.95 10.78
C GLU A 738 44.11 -23.12 10.42
N ILE A 739 44.73 -23.49 9.30
CA ILE A 739 45.93 -22.80 8.81
C ILE A 739 45.48 -21.84 7.71
N CYS A 740 45.83 -20.58 7.92
CA CYS A 740 45.75 -19.54 6.93
C CYS A 740 47.13 -19.16 6.40
N TYR A 741 47.11 -18.58 5.24
CA TYR A 741 48.27 -18.27 4.44
C TYR A 741 48.30 -16.76 4.06
N GLY A 742 49.50 -16.28 3.82
CA GLY A 742 49.74 -14.90 3.36
C GLY A 742 50.86 -14.79 2.39
N GLY A 743 50.85 -13.73 1.58
CA GLY A 743 51.79 -13.50 0.51
C GLY A 743 51.46 -14.33 -0.74
N ASN A 744 52.48 -14.73 -1.45
CA ASN A 744 52.32 -15.60 -2.63
C ASN A 744 52.05 -17.04 -2.23
N ILE A 745 51.15 -17.65 -2.90
CA ILE A 745 50.90 -19.11 -2.88
C ILE A 745 51.73 -19.72 -4.01
N TYR A 746 52.57 -20.69 -3.67
CA TYR A 746 53.43 -21.39 -4.60
C TYR A 746 52.87 -22.77 -4.91
N ILE A 747 52.65 -23.03 -6.19
CA ILE A 747 52.11 -24.29 -6.69
C ILE A 747 53.23 -24.97 -7.48
N GLN A 748 53.52 -26.22 -7.14
CA GLN A 748 54.53 -27.06 -7.83
C GLN A 748 53.94 -28.44 -8.10
N GLU A 749 54.21 -28.92 -9.31
CA GLU A 749 53.88 -30.29 -9.69
C GLU A 749 54.77 -31.31 -8.97
N VAL A 750 54.18 -32.36 -8.43
CA VAL A 750 54.88 -33.49 -7.79
C VAL A 750 55.01 -34.67 -8.78
N ASN A 751 53.93 -35.00 -9.48
CA ASN A 751 53.88 -36.08 -10.42
C ASN A 751 54.07 -35.59 -11.85
N ILE A 752 55.26 -35.88 -12.44
CA ILE A 752 55.67 -35.42 -13.77
C ILE A 752 55.33 -36.36 -14.91
N PHE A 753 54.68 -37.50 -14.62
CA PHE A 753 54.49 -38.55 -15.64
C PHE A 753 53.26 -38.37 -16.50
N ASN A 754 52.26 -37.61 -16.05
CA ASN A 754 51.01 -37.43 -16.77
C ASN A 754 50.60 -35.95 -16.83
N LYS A 755 49.96 -35.59 -17.93
CA LYS A 755 49.23 -34.31 -17.99
C LYS A 755 48.15 -34.27 -16.90
N PHE A 756 47.94 -33.10 -16.34
CA PHE A 756 47.02 -32.93 -15.21
C PHE A 756 46.11 -31.74 -15.38
N ASN A 757 44.99 -31.82 -14.71
CA ASN A 757 44.08 -30.72 -14.48
C ASN A 757 43.52 -30.90 -13.03
N TYR A 758 43.97 -30.08 -12.11
CA TYR A 758 43.61 -30.14 -10.71
C TYR A 758 42.89 -28.90 -10.29
N GLU A 759 42.08 -29.04 -9.29
CA GLU A 759 41.36 -27.90 -8.70
C GLU A 759 41.54 -27.92 -7.17
N PHE A 760 41.68 -26.76 -6.57
CA PHE A 760 41.55 -26.56 -5.16
C PHE A 760 40.78 -25.26 -4.92
N ASN A 761 40.26 -25.07 -3.70
CA ASN A 761 39.48 -23.89 -3.37
C ASN A 761 40.25 -22.96 -2.43
N TYR A 762 39.95 -21.68 -2.56
CA TYR A 762 40.40 -20.70 -1.62
C TYR A 762 39.29 -19.78 -1.17
N GLN A 763 39.47 -19.17 -0.01
CA GLN A 763 38.66 -18.12 0.56
C GLN A 763 39.59 -17.09 1.17
N VAL A 764 39.08 -15.87 1.32
CA VAL A 764 39.84 -14.80 1.96
C VAL A 764 39.07 -14.24 3.15
N TYR A 765 39.80 -13.83 4.18
CA TYR A 765 39.21 -13.14 5.32
C TYR A 765 39.49 -11.64 5.18
N ASP A 766 38.45 -10.82 5.42
CA ASP A 766 38.61 -9.37 5.57
C ASP A 766 39.31 -8.98 6.87
N ALA A 767 39.51 -7.66 7.05
CA ALA A 767 40.20 -7.14 8.24
C ALA A 767 39.46 -7.43 9.55
N ASP A 768 38.15 -7.65 9.52
CA ASP A 768 37.31 -7.98 10.68
C ASP A 768 37.11 -9.48 10.91
N GLY A 769 37.72 -10.32 10.05
CA GLY A 769 37.71 -11.77 10.20
C GLY A 769 36.51 -12.46 9.56
N ILE A 770 35.72 -11.80 8.70
CA ILE A 770 34.64 -12.44 7.94
C ILE A 770 35.20 -13.08 6.66
N ILE A 771 34.75 -14.31 6.39
CA ILE A 771 35.24 -15.11 5.26
C ILE A 771 34.44 -14.89 3.98
N SER A 772 35.11 -14.86 2.85
CA SER A 772 34.54 -14.71 1.50
C SER A 772 33.72 -15.92 1.05
N ASN A 773 33.05 -15.77 -0.09
CA ASN A 773 32.64 -16.92 -0.89
C ASN A 773 33.83 -17.83 -1.23
N LYS A 774 33.53 -19.12 -1.49
CA LYS A 774 34.54 -20.08 -1.97
C LYS A 774 34.79 -19.85 -3.46
N ALA A 775 36.06 -19.71 -3.85
CA ALA A 775 36.52 -19.61 -5.23
C ALA A 775 37.48 -20.75 -5.59
N THR A 776 37.58 -21.06 -6.86
CA THR A 776 38.34 -22.19 -7.41
C THR A 776 39.63 -21.74 -8.08
N VAL A 777 40.70 -22.41 -7.74
CA VAL A 777 41.97 -22.31 -8.46
C VAL A 777 42.13 -23.53 -9.36
N LYS A 778 42.12 -23.35 -10.67
CA LYS A 778 42.39 -24.41 -11.64
C LYS A 778 43.89 -24.49 -11.95
N VAL A 779 44.49 -25.65 -11.78
CA VAL A 779 45.90 -25.90 -12.04
C VAL A 779 45.99 -26.77 -13.30
N ILE A 780 46.40 -26.20 -14.40
CA ILE A 780 46.35 -26.82 -15.71
C ILE A 780 47.76 -27.10 -16.23
N SER A 781 48.04 -28.34 -16.75
CA SER A 781 49.27 -28.64 -17.42
C SER A 781 49.28 -28.19 -18.90
N THR A 782 50.31 -27.50 -19.32
CA THR A 782 50.54 -27.19 -20.76
C THR A 782 51.61 -28.11 -21.35
N ALA A 783 51.57 -28.34 -22.69
CA ALA A 783 52.62 -29.03 -23.40
C ALA A 783 53.91 -28.20 -23.32
N THR A 784 55.07 -28.86 -23.09
CA THR A 784 56.37 -28.24 -23.35
C THR A 784 56.49 -28.02 -24.85
N THR A 785 56.89 -26.86 -25.27
CA THR A 785 57.15 -26.53 -26.68
C THR A 785 58.41 -27.23 -27.13
N SER A 786 58.35 -28.51 -27.45
CA SER A 786 59.30 -29.22 -28.28
C SER A 786 58.66 -30.54 -28.74
N ASP A 787 58.47 -30.61 -30.04
CA ASP A 787 58.23 -31.81 -30.86
C ASP A 787 57.02 -32.70 -30.49
N ASP A 788 55.86 -32.29 -30.89
CA ASP A 788 54.83 -33.25 -31.29
C ASP A 788 54.36 -32.92 -32.73
N THR A 789 55.23 -33.13 -33.69
CA THR A 789 54.89 -33.22 -35.10
C THR A 789 54.32 -34.59 -35.42
N ARG A 790 53.13 -34.91 -34.85
CA ARG A 790 52.23 -35.92 -35.38
C ARG A 790 51.01 -35.26 -35.99
N PRO A 791 50.67 -35.51 -37.23
CA PRO A 791 49.49 -34.92 -37.83
C PRO A 791 48.24 -35.39 -37.08
N ALA A 792 47.46 -34.45 -36.62
CA ALA A 792 46.19 -34.73 -36.00
C ALA A 792 45.26 -35.37 -37.02
N ALA A 793 44.72 -36.53 -36.71
CA ALA A 793 43.60 -37.14 -37.43
C ALA A 793 42.40 -36.18 -37.32
N SER A 794 41.87 -35.79 -38.47
CA SER A 794 40.69 -34.95 -38.60
C SER A 794 39.47 -35.62 -37.96
N GLY A 795 39.04 -35.14 -36.81
CA GLY A 795 37.79 -35.48 -36.19
C GLY A 795 37.11 -34.13 -35.77
N GLY A 796 36.19 -33.70 -36.60
CA GLY A 796 35.43 -32.49 -36.34
C GLY A 796 34.53 -32.60 -35.12
N GLY A 797 34.63 -31.65 -34.23
CA GLY A 797 33.77 -31.45 -33.10
C GLY A 797 33.84 -29.99 -32.65
N GLY A 798 32.95 -29.14 -33.17
CA GLY A 798 32.88 -27.75 -32.81
C GLY A 798 32.44 -27.56 -31.37
N SER A 799 33.30 -26.97 -30.54
CA SER A 799 32.92 -26.46 -29.23
C SER A 799 32.25 -25.12 -29.42
N THR A 800 30.93 -25.11 -29.38
CA THR A 800 30.18 -23.88 -29.19
C THR A 800 30.40 -23.39 -27.78
N GLY A 801 31.08 -22.26 -27.65
CA GLY A 801 31.44 -21.67 -26.38
C GLY A 801 30.22 -21.26 -25.57
N ILE A 802 30.38 -21.28 -24.24
CA ILE A 802 29.42 -20.94 -23.18
C ILE A 802 28.73 -19.59 -23.37
N PHE A 803 29.28 -18.68 -24.19
CA PHE A 803 28.66 -17.39 -24.52
C PHE A 803 27.35 -17.47 -25.32
N SER A 804 27.07 -18.58 -26.01
CA SER A 804 25.81 -18.76 -26.74
C SER A 804 24.62 -19.11 -25.83
N ILE A 805 24.84 -19.59 -24.62
CA ILE A 805 23.79 -19.95 -23.68
C ILE A 805 23.25 -18.69 -22.96
N PHE A 806 24.11 -17.74 -22.63
CA PHE A 806 23.67 -16.47 -22.02
C PHE A 806 22.90 -15.57 -23.00
N GLY A 807 23.24 -15.62 -24.29
CA GLY A 807 22.48 -14.91 -25.33
C GLY A 807 21.09 -15.47 -25.56
N LEU A 808 20.90 -16.78 -25.41
CA LEU A 808 19.60 -17.44 -25.56
C LEU A 808 18.70 -17.25 -24.35
N ILE A 809 19.26 -17.20 -23.14
CA ILE A 809 18.49 -16.96 -21.91
C ILE A 809 17.99 -15.51 -21.85
N SER A 810 18.79 -14.55 -22.28
CA SER A 810 18.36 -13.15 -22.36
C SER A 810 17.30 -12.92 -23.45
N LEU A 811 17.34 -13.64 -24.57
CA LEU A 811 16.31 -13.58 -25.61
C LEU A 811 14.99 -14.24 -25.16
N PHE A 812 15.06 -15.29 -24.32
CA PHE A 812 13.86 -15.95 -23.76
C PHE A 812 13.18 -15.12 -22.69
N MET A 813 13.95 -14.41 -21.84
CA MET A 813 13.37 -13.48 -20.86
C MET A 813 12.78 -12.25 -21.56
N TYR A 814 13.41 -11.73 -22.60
CA TYR A 814 12.87 -10.57 -23.34
C TYR A 814 11.54 -10.86 -24.05
N ARG A 815 11.32 -12.10 -24.52
CA ARG A 815 10.03 -12.48 -25.13
C ARG A 815 8.90 -12.71 -24.12
N ARG A 816 9.20 -12.94 -22.85
CA ARG A 816 8.19 -13.19 -21.82
C ARG A 816 7.63 -11.91 -21.18
N PHE A 817 8.29 -10.77 -21.40
CA PHE A 817 7.84 -9.48 -20.91
C PHE A 817 7.14 -8.60 -21.97
N ARG A 818 6.87 -9.15 -23.17
CA ARG A 818 6.15 -8.45 -24.27
C ARG A 818 4.87 -9.16 -24.72
N LYS A 819 4.20 -9.84 -23.80
CA LYS A 819 2.80 -10.28 -24.03
C LYS A 819 1.93 -9.81 -22.88
#